data_c280d25de6f8741ef04770251191f6c1
#
_entry.id   c280d25de6f8741ef04770251191f6c1
#
_cell.length_a   1.000
_cell.length_b   1.000
_cell.length_c   1.000
_cell.angle_alpha   90.00
_cell.angle_beta   90.00
_cell.angle_gamma   90.00
#
_symmetry.space_group_name_H-M   'P 1'
#
loop_
_entity.id
_entity.type
_entity.pdbx_description
1 polymer ?
#
loop_
_entity_poly.entity_id
_entity_poly.type
_entity_poly.pdbx_seq_one_letter_code
_entity_poly.pdbx_strand_id
1 'polypeptide(L)'
;MSYDRTAFADAQSVLDELGSSLNGLSTTQAKIRLQDYGPNVLPSAKRVNPAEKFLAQFKNLFNVVLIVASLLSFLSGWVYNDPSSFQMGLAILGVVLANTCFSVLQEYRAEKAVQAISKLVPTNAKVLRDGQLSEVSVAEIVPGDIIALEEGDRVPADARLTSAFETSVDTSILTGESEPQRRFATMAPSTTIASTADYQNIVFAGTTIVSGIARAVVVRTGKDTQFGKIVSLSREVKEPPSPLQNEIDYMAKVNFALAVLVGGLFFAVAKIFVNLTMLDSLLFAIGVMISMVPEGFQLTVSLSLALTALAMSKRNVVVKRLSSVETLGSITVMCVDKTGTITSGEMMVKELWANGEIFEVTGDGYSPEGFVTAEGRRVTRAERPYIVALFEVSAFCSNAKLNPPSDRISRWSVLGDPTDGAFLVFAGKGDFNVSEALTKNPRIGLIPFDSKRRLMTSIHKASNGKIVAYAKGASREVLRRCSTIFLVNQYVPMDDARRRNVEQQSEALASKGFRVLAMASRVLSEAEKEFTSEEVERDMTFLGLAALFDPPRPMIEKAVSEARSAGIRVIMVTGDHELTAEAIAKRIGIITSQNPVVVSGYELGKSSESDLSRMLENQEIVFARTTPEQKLQIVRALKEKGETVAVTGDGVNDAPALMEAEVGIAMGVGGTDVARESADMVLLDDNFVSMVEGVKLGRAMFDNLKNFVYYVFTHNWAELVAFVAFVLLQVPLPLLVVQVLAIDLGMDVFPSLALIMEPPEPNIMRRPPRRLDSRLIGSNTLLRSLYVGIIIGMGCLVWALHTWMIGGWSFGQAIVADPIVYAKGTTVVLVGIMAGQLGNFLSARTSSESAFRLNPLRNRWLFAGILAQVGILVTIVYVPFLQPLFRTAPLSLMDWVILYSLAPLVLLIEEIRKALARTLKGRVGKQAVPVNRSVAVRAENQCI
;
A
#
# COMPACT_ATOMS: atom_id res chain seq x y z
N MET A 1 26.30 -23.92 18.37
CA MET A 1 25.98 -24.02 19.82
C MET A 1 24.56 -24.55 20.02
N SER A 2 24.29 -25.38 21.08
CA SER A 2 22.91 -25.66 21.49
C SER A 2 22.37 -24.46 22.28
N TYR A 3 21.03 -24.25 22.32
CA TYR A 3 20.45 -23.17 23.12
C TYR A 3 20.74 -23.31 24.61
N ASP A 4 20.71 -24.54 25.15
CA ASP A 4 21.05 -24.79 26.53
C ASP A 4 22.47 -24.32 26.89
N ARG A 5 23.47 -24.71 26.09
CA ARG A 5 24.85 -24.25 26.29
C ARG A 5 24.96 -22.73 26.22
N THR A 6 24.25 -22.09 25.29
CA THR A 6 24.23 -20.63 25.12
C THR A 6 23.55 -19.91 26.29
N ALA A 7 22.48 -20.49 26.84
CA ALA A 7 21.73 -19.91 27.95
C ALA A 7 22.46 -19.99 29.29
N PHE A 8 23.08 -21.14 29.58
CA PHE A 8 23.75 -21.35 30.87
C PHE A 8 25.21 -20.86 30.87
N ALA A 9 25.82 -20.59 29.73
CA ALA A 9 27.13 -19.96 29.65
C ALA A 9 27.08 -18.49 30.05
N ASP A 10 28.16 -17.99 30.64
CA ASP A 10 28.35 -16.54 30.85
C ASP A 10 28.42 -15.81 29.50
N ALA A 11 27.92 -14.57 29.46
CA ALA A 11 27.86 -13.78 28.22
C ALA A 11 29.26 -13.59 27.58
N GLN A 12 30.33 -13.44 28.40
CA GLN A 12 31.68 -13.32 27.91
C GLN A 12 32.15 -14.62 27.23
N SER A 13 31.84 -15.77 27.83
CA SER A 13 32.20 -17.07 27.26
C SER A 13 31.53 -17.32 25.91
N VAL A 14 30.29 -16.85 25.73
CA VAL A 14 29.59 -16.92 24.43
C VAL A 14 30.24 -16.00 23.39
N LEU A 15 30.65 -14.80 23.79
CA LEU A 15 31.38 -13.87 22.92
C LEU A 15 32.72 -14.47 22.47
N ASP A 16 33.46 -15.05 23.39
CA ASP A 16 34.77 -15.65 23.10
C ASP A 16 34.63 -16.87 22.17
N GLU A 17 33.63 -17.74 22.39
CA GLU A 17 33.35 -18.88 21.51
C GLU A 17 32.91 -18.46 20.10
N LEU A 18 32.20 -17.32 19.98
CA LEU A 18 31.84 -16.74 18.71
C LEU A 18 32.96 -15.87 18.10
N GLY A 19 34.10 -15.72 18.77
CA GLY A 19 35.18 -14.84 18.31
C GLY A 19 34.70 -13.41 18.11
N SER A 20 33.91 -12.89 19.06
CA SER A 20 33.35 -11.54 19.07
C SER A 20 33.73 -10.79 20.35
N SER A 21 33.36 -9.52 20.47
CA SER A 21 33.60 -8.72 21.66
C SER A 21 32.39 -7.83 21.95
N LEU A 22 32.37 -7.18 23.14
CA LEU A 22 31.34 -6.19 23.47
C LEU A 22 31.33 -4.96 22.54
N ASN A 23 32.43 -4.74 21.79
CA ASN A 23 32.52 -3.70 20.75
C ASN A 23 32.05 -4.21 19.37
N GLY A 24 31.56 -5.44 19.28
CA GLY A 24 31.12 -6.09 18.05
C GLY A 24 32.25 -6.65 17.19
N LEU A 25 31.90 -7.18 16.03
CA LEU A 25 32.83 -7.64 15.00
C LEU A 25 33.39 -6.46 14.23
N SER A 26 34.57 -6.64 13.60
CA SER A 26 35.00 -5.71 12.57
C SER A 26 34.16 -5.89 11.30
N THR A 27 33.99 -4.84 10.51
CA THR A 27 33.26 -4.88 9.23
C THR A 27 33.87 -5.92 8.28
N THR A 28 35.19 -6.14 8.31
CA THR A 28 35.89 -7.14 7.51
C THR A 28 35.53 -8.57 7.95
N GLN A 29 35.53 -8.82 9.27
CA GLN A 29 35.14 -10.12 9.82
C GLN A 29 33.68 -10.46 9.51
N ALA A 30 32.77 -9.49 9.61
CA ALA A 30 31.37 -9.68 9.27
C ALA A 30 31.19 -10.07 7.80
N LYS A 31 31.93 -9.46 6.87
CA LYS A 31 31.90 -9.84 5.44
C LYS A 31 32.39 -11.26 5.18
N ILE A 32 33.47 -11.68 5.85
CA ILE A 32 33.97 -13.06 5.72
C ILE A 32 32.92 -14.05 6.24
N ARG A 33 32.36 -13.79 7.42
CA ARG A 33 31.31 -14.66 8.00
C ARG A 33 30.06 -14.72 7.14
N LEU A 34 29.70 -13.62 6.47
CA LEU A 34 28.57 -13.61 5.54
C LEU A 34 28.79 -14.55 4.34
N GLN A 35 30.04 -14.72 3.90
CA GLN A 35 30.37 -15.72 2.87
C GLN A 35 30.29 -17.15 3.41
N ASP A 36 30.71 -17.39 4.65
CA ASP A 36 30.74 -18.71 5.27
C ASP A 36 29.35 -19.21 5.71
N TYR A 37 28.57 -18.36 6.39
CA TYR A 37 27.24 -18.70 6.92
C TYR A 37 26.09 -18.42 5.93
N GLY A 38 26.34 -17.61 4.90
CA GLY A 38 25.33 -17.13 3.97
C GLY A 38 24.44 -16.02 4.55
N PRO A 39 23.51 -15.46 3.74
CA PRO A 39 22.66 -14.38 4.15
C PRO A 39 21.60 -14.83 5.17
N ASN A 40 21.27 -13.95 6.12
CA ASN A 40 20.22 -14.16 7.11
C ASN A 40 18.83 -13.98 6.48
N VAL A 41 18.41 -14.97 5.70
CA VAL A 41 17.11 -15.01 5.04
C VAL A 41 16.39 -16.32 5.36
N LEU A 42 15.10 -16.23 5.56
CA LEU A 42 14.26 -17.41 5.74
C LEU A 42 14.16 -18.21 4.43
N PRO A 43 13.97 -19.53 4.48
CA PRO A 43 13.76 -20.34 3.29
C PRO A 43 12.51 -19.82 2.54
N SER A 44 12.68 -19.33 1.33
CA SER A 44 11.56 -19.01 0.47
C SER A 44 10.82 -20.28 0.06
N ALA A 45 9.50 -20.22 -0.09
CA ALA A 45 8.67 -21.29 -0.63
C ALA A 45 9.30 -21.89 -1.90
N LYS A 46 9.26 -23.22 -2.04
CA LYS A 46 9.79 -23.91 -3.21
C LYS A 46 9.19 -23.30 -4.47
N ARG A 47 10.05 -22.84 -5.38
CA ARG A 47 9.62 -22.42 -6.72
C ARG A 47 8.91 -23.58 -7.37
N VAL A 48 7.63 -23.41 -7.68
CA VAL A 48 6.86 -24.40 -8.44
C VAL A 48 7.53 -24.58 -9.79
N ASN A 49 7.75 -25.82 -10.19
CA ASN A 49 8.38 -26.13 -11.47
C ASN A 49 7.54 -25.55 -12.62
N PRO A 50 8.13 -24.78 -13.57
CA PRO A 50 7.39 -24.25 -14.72
C PRO A 50 6.62 -25.32 -15.51
N ALA A 51 7.14 -26.54 -15.57
CA ALA A 51 6.46 -27.68 -16.21
C ALA A 51 5.19 -28.10 -15.47
N GLU A 52 5.18 -28.08 -14.12
CA GLU A 52 3.97 -28.38 -13.33
C GLU A 52 2.89 -27.32 -13.54
N LYS A 53 3.28 -26.03 -13.63
CA LYS A 53 2.37 -24.93 -13.95
C LYS A 53 1.78 -25.07 -15.34
N PHE A 54 2.60 -25.42 -16.33
CA PHE A 54 2.15 -25.65 -17.68
C PHE A 54 1.12 -26.80 -17.75
N LEU A 55 1.39 -27.92 -17.11
CA LEU A 55 0.47 -29.06 -17.04
C LEU A 55 -0.81 -28.73 -16.24
N ALA A 56 -0.72 -27.89 -15.21
CA ALA A 56 -1.89 -27.49 -14.44
C ALA A 56 -2.90 -26.67 -15.27
N GLN A 57 -2.45 -25.92 -16.28
CA GLN A 57 -3.32 -25.16 -17.17
C GLN A 57 -4.25 -26.04 -18.01
N PHE A 58 -3.86 -27.26 -18.31
CA PHE A 58 -4.75 -28.20 -19.03
C PHE A 58 -5.93 -28.68 -18.18
N LYS A 59 -5.90 -28.49 -16.86
CA LYS A 59 -7.03 -28.76 -15.96
C LYS A 59 -8.05 -27.61 -15.91
N ASN A 60 -7.74 -26.47 -16.53
CA ASN A 60 -8.69 -25.38 -16.64
C ASN A 60 -9.89 -25.85 -17.46
N LEU A 61 -11.09 -25.58 -16.95
CA LEU A 61 -12.36 -26.04 -17.52
C LEU A 61 -12.51 -25.64 -19.01
N PHE A 62 -12.04 -24.44 -19.36
CA PHE A 62 -12.04 -23.96 -20.73
C PHE A 62 -11.15 -24.82 -21.66
N ASN A 63 -9.91 -25.07 -21.27
CA ASN A 63 -9.02 -25.92 -22.03
C ASN A 63 -9.56 -27.37 -22.17
N VAL A 64 -10.25 -27.86 -21.14
CA VAL A 64 -10.93 -29.18 -21.20
C VAL A 64 -12.02 -29.17 -22.28
N VAL A 65 -12.85 -28.11 -22.35
CA VAL A 65 -13.89 -27.98 -23.37
C VAL A 65 -13.28 -27.94 -24.78
N LEU A 66 -12.20 -27.19 -24.98
CA LEU A 66 -11.48 -27.13 -26.26
C LEU A 66 -10.86 -28.48 -26.64
N ILE A 67 -10.27 -29.19 -25.67
CA ILE A 67 -9.74 -30.54 -25.93
C ILE A 67 -10.85 -31.49 -26.36
N VAL A 68 -12.01 -31.43 -25.70
CA VAL A 68 -13.19 -32.22 -26.10
C VAL A 68 -13.65 -31.83 -27.51
N ALA A 69 -13.71 -30.51 -27.83
CA ALA A 69 -14.05 -30.04 -29.17
C ALA A 69 -13.05 -30.54 -30.23
N SER A 70 -11.75 -30.51 -29.94
CA SER A 70 -10.72 -31.05 -30.83
C SER A 70 -10.89 -32.54 -31.06
N LEU A 71 -11.11 -33.32 -30.00
CA LEU A 71 -11.36 -34.77 -30.11
C LEU A 71 -12.61 -35.08 -30.91
N LEU A 72 -13.69 -34.32 -30.71
CA LEU A 72 -14.94 -34.49 -31.51
C LEU A 72 -14.72 -34.11 -32.98
N SER A 73 -13.92 -33.09 -33.26
CA SER A 73 -13.52 -32.72 -34.62
C SER A 73 -12.73 -33.83 -35.30
N PHE A 74 -11.79 -34.46 -34.60
CA PHE A 74 -11.04 -35.61 -35.11
C PHE A 74 -11.98 -36.81 -35.34
N LEU A 75 -12.90 -37.07 -34.42
CA LEU A 75 -13.92 -38.12 -34.56
C LEU A 75 -14.83 -37.85 -35.77
N SER A 76 -15.24 -36.62 -35.99
CA SER A 76 -16.01 -36.20 -37.17
C SER A 76 -15.23 -36.47 -38.44
N GLY A 77 -14.00 -36.03 -38.52
CA GLY A 77 -13.13 -36.31 -39.68
C GLY A 77 -12.94 -37.76 -39.97
N TRP A 78 -12.85 -38.60 -38.93
CA TRP A 78 -12.71 -40.04 -39.09
C TRP A 78 -14.03 -40.73 -39.53
N VAL A 79 -15.16 -40.36 -38.90
CA VAL A 79 -16.47 -40.97 -39.19
C VAL A 79 -16.97 -40.59 -40.59
N TYR A 80 -16.84 -39.33 -41.00
CA TYR A 80 -17.33 -38.82 -42.28
C TYR A 80 -16.26 -38.77 -43.36
N ASN A 81 -15.01 -39.23 -43.06
CA ASN A 81 -13.87 -39.16 -43.96
C ASN A 81 -13.60 -37.74 -44.52
N ASP A 82 -13.79 -36.71 -43.63
CA ASP A 82 -13.68 -35.29 -43.98
C ASP A 82 -12.34 -34.71 -43.52
N PRO A 83 -11.40 -34.43 -44.44
CA PRO A 83 -10.13 -33.82 -44.12
C PRO A 83 -10.22 -32.46 -43.43
N SER A 84 -11.32 -31.72 -43.70
CA SER A 84 -11.53 -30.38 -43.13
C SER A 84 -11.80 -30.42 -41.64
N SER A 85 -12.46 -31.45 -41.14
CA SER A 85 -12.68 -31.70 -39.72
C SER A 85 -11.42 -32.07 -38.99
N PHE A 86 -10.48 -32.80 -39.63
CA PHE A 86 -9.15 -33.06 -39.10
C PHE A 86 -8.33 -31.78 -38.95
N GLN A 87 -8.35 -30.91 -39.95
CA GLN A 87 -7.67 -29.61 -39.91
C GLN A 87 -8.23 -28.73 -38.79
N MET A 88 -9.54 -28.73 -38.59
CA MET A 88 -10.21 -27.99 -37.50
C MET A 88 -9.80 -28.53 -36.13
N GLY A 89 -9.75 -29.84 -35.92
CA GLY A 89 -9.26 -30.47 -34.71
C GLY A 89 -7.83 -30.09 -34.38
N LEU A 90 -6.95 -30.07 -35.39
CA LEU A 90 -5.58 -29.65 -35.27
C LEU A 90 -5.47 -28.16 -34.94
N ALA A 91 -6.27 -27.31 -35.55
CA ALA A 91 -6.34 -25.88 -35.29
C ALA A 91 -6.73 -25.60 -33.82
N ILE A 92 -7.80 -26.25 -33.34
CA ILE A 92 -8.26 -26.11 -31.95
C ILE A 92 -7.16 -26.55 -30.97
N LEU A 93 -6.47 -27.68 -31.24
CA LEU A 93 -5.36 -28.13 -30.40
C LEU A 93 -4.19 -27.16 -30.40
N GLY A 94 -3.89 -26.55 -31.54
CA GLY A 94 -2.90 -25.48 -31.66
C GLY A 94 -3.24 -24.26 -30.81
N VAL A 95 -4.51 -23.90 -30.81
CA VAL A 95 -5.04 -22.79 -29.95
C VAL A 95 -4.91 -23.15 -28.47
N VAL A 96 -5.25 -24.38 -28.06
CA VAL A 96 -5.09 -24.83 -26.66
C VAL A 96 -3.62 -24.69 -26.21
N LEU A 97 -2.68 -25.08 -27.04
CA LEU A 97 -1.25 -24.96 -26.75
C LEU A 97 -0.82 -23.48 -26.67
N ALA A 98 -1.26 -22.66 -27.62
CA ALA A 98 -0.97 -21.23 -27.62
C ALA A 98 -1.52 -20.52 -26.37
N ASN A 99 -2.79 -20.82 -26.03
CA ASN A 99 -3.44 -20.28 -24.81
C ASN A 99 -2.72 -20.71 -23.53
N THR A 100 -2.36 -21.99 -23.43
CA THR A 100 -1.60 -22.51 -22.29
C THR A 100 -0.26 -21.81 -22.15
N CYS A 101 0.51 -21.63 -23.23
CA CYS A 101 1.77 -20.89 -23.22
C CYS A 101 1.57 -19.43 -22.79
N PHE A 102 0.53 -18.78 -23.31
CA PHE A 102 0.21 -17.39 -22.99
C PHE A 102 -0.18 -17.22 -21.52
N SER A 103 -1.04 -18.11 -21.00
CA SER A 103 -1.47 -18.12 -19.60
C SER A 103 -0.29 -18.28 -18.64
N VAL A 104 0.63 -19.22 -18.91
CA VAL A 104 1.85 -19.40 -18.11
C VAL A 104 2.74 -18.16 -18.17
N LEU A 105 2.88 -17.52 -19.33
CA LEU A 105 3.66 -16.29 -19.47
C LEU A 105 3.06 -15.13 -18.67
N GLN A 106 1.74 -14.97 -18.69
CA GLN A 106 1.05 -13.94 -17.89
C GLN A 106 1.20 -14.20 -16.39
N GLU A 107 0.99 -15.44 -15.93
CA GLU A 107 1.17 -15.84 -14.54
C GLU A 107 2.61 -15.57 -14.08
N TYR A 108 3.61 -15.93 -14.88
CA TYR A 108 5.02 -15.65 -14.59
C TYR A 108 5.30 -14.15 -14.47
N ARG A 109 4.72 -13.32 -15.34
CA ARG A 109 4.87 -11.86 -15.27
C ARG A 109 4.22 -11.28 -14.02
N ALA A 110 3.03 -11.75 -13.66
CA ALA A 110 2.35 -11.32 -12.44
C ALA A 110 3.17 -11.69 -11.19
N GLU A 111 3.65 -12.92 -11.08
CA GLU A 111 4.50 -13.35 -9.97
C GLU A 111 5.80 -12.55 -9.86
N LYS A 112 6.47 -12.29 -11.00
CA LYS A 112 7.69 -11.50 -11.03
C LYS A 112 7.45 -10.05 -10.56
N ALA A 113 6.30 -9.46 -10.91
CA ALA A 113 5.91 -8.14 -10.44
C ALA A 113 5.71 -8.13 -8.91
N VAL A 114 5.01 -9.12 -8.36
CA VAL A 114 4.81 -9.27 -6.91
C VAL A 114 6.14 -9.47 -6.17
N GLN A 115 7.02 -10.34 -6.69
CA GLN A 115 8.36 -10.55 -6.10
C GLN A 115 9.24 -9.30 -6.14
N ALA A 116 9.10 -8.46 -7.16
CA ALA A 116 9.82 -7.19 -7.23
C ALA A 116 9.35 -6.21 -6.15
N ILE A 117 8.05 -6.21 -5.83
CA ILE A 117 7.45 -5.35 -4.80
C ILE A 117 7.90 -5.77 -3.39
N SER A 118 7.89 -7.07 -3.08
CA SER A 118 8.27 -7.58 -1.75
C SER A 118 9.71 -7.26 -1.36
N LYS A 119 10.60 -7.00 -2.32
CA LYS A 119 12.00 -6.60 -2.08
C LYS A 119 12.17 -5.11 -1.78
N LEU A 120 11.15 -4.30 -1.90
CA LEU A 120 11.25 -2.84 -1.73
C LEU A 120 11.09 -2.37 -0.29
N VAL A 121 10.58 -3.22 0.62
CA VAL A 121 10.50 -2.91 2.05
C VAL A 121 11.87 -3.19 2.67
N PRO A 122 12.63 -2.16 3.08
CA PRO A 122 13.92 -2.38 3.71
C PRO A 122 13.71 -2.98 5.10
N THR A 123 14.36 -4.08 5.38
CA THR A 123 14.48 -4.64 6.73
C THR A 123 15.89 -4.38 7.21
N ASN A 124 16.07 -3.36 8.04
CA ASN A 124 17.36 -3.01 8.63
C ASN A 124 17.38 -3.38 10.11
N ALA A 125 18.57 -3.56 10.66
CA ALA A 125 18.77 -3.75 12.09
C ALA A 125 19.98 -2.93 12.56
N LYS A 126 19.92 -2.49 13.82
CA LYS A 126 21.00 -1.74 14.47
C LYS A 126 22.06 -2.71 14.97
N VAL A 127 23.28 -2.60 14.46
CA VAL A 127 24.41 -3.50 14.81
C VAL A 127 25.59 -2.67 15.30
N LEU A 128 26.26 -3.17 16.32
CA LEU A 128 27.51 -2.62 16.79
C LEU A 128 28.66 -3.33 16.06
N ARG A 129 29.36 -2.61 15.18
CA ARG A 129 30.58 -3.08 14.48
C ARG A 129 31.67 -2.04 14.60
N ASP A 130 32.91 -2.47 14.74
CA ASP A 130 34.07 -1.57 14.94
C ASP A 130 33.87 -0.58 16.11
N GLY A 131 33.12 -0.96 17.15
CA GLY A 131 32.77 -0.12 18.28
C GLY A 131 31.75 1.00 17.96
N GLN A 132 31.19 1.03 16.75
CA GLN A 132 30.19 2.00 16.32
C GLN A 132 28.86 1.36 15.99
N LEU A 133 27.76 1.98 16.46
CA LEU A 133 26.40 1.57 16.10
C LEU A 133 26.10 2.01 14.67
N SER A 134 25.69 1.06 13.83
CA SER A 134 25.34 1.28 12.42
C SER A 134 24.09 0.48 12.04
N GLU A 135 23.33 0.97 11.09
CA GLU A 135 22.23 0.20 10.49
C GLU A 135 22.75 -0.64 9.32
N VAL A 136 22.44 -1.94 9.38
CA VAL A 136 22.75 -2.89 8.30
C VAL A 136 21.48 -3.65 7.86
N SER A 137 21.47 -4.13 6.63
CA SER A 137 20.38 -5.00 6.19
C SER A 137 20.31 -6.26 7.06
N VAL A 138 19.12 -6.67 7.47
CA VAL A 138 18.89 -7.92 8.22
C VAL A 138 19.55 -9.12 7.52
N ALA A 139 19.57 -9.13 6.18
CA ALA A 139 20.21 -10.19 5.39
C ALA A 139 21.75 -10.25 5.59
N GLU A 140 22.38 -9.16 6.05
CA GLU A 140 23.84 -9.08 6.26
C GLU A 140 24.26 -9.38 7.70
N ILE A 141 23.33 -9.72 8.59
CA ILE A 141 23.59 -10.10 9.97
C ILE A 141 24.21 -11.50 10.01
N VAL A 142 25.26 -11.65 10.80
CA VAL A 142 26.01 -12.90 10.93
C VAL A 142 26.19 -13.32 12.39
N PRO A 143 26.38 -14.61 12.68
CA PRO A 143 26.73 -15.05 14.02
C PRO A 143 27.96 -14.32 14.57
N GLY A 144 27.84 -13.78 15.81
CA GLY A 144 28.83 -12.93 16.47
C GLY A 144 28.60 -11.42 16.33
N ASP A 145 27.68 -10.93 15.50
CA ASP A 145 27.27 -9.54 15.52
C ASP A 145 26.61 -9.18 16.84
N ILE A 146 26.83 -7.95 17.34
CA ILE A 146 26.11 -7.40 18.48
C ILE A 146 24.97 -6.55 17.94
N ILE A 147 23.72 -6.99 18.17
CA ILE A 147 22.52 -6.23 17.83
C ILE A 147 22.07 -5.37 19.00
N ALA A 148 21.62 -4.15 18.70
CA ALA A 148 20.94 -3.26 19.63
C ALA A 148 19.44 -3.31 19.33
N LEU A 149 18.64 -3.55 20.38
CA LEU A 149 17.21 -3.74 20.31
C LEU A 149 16.50 -2.72 21.20
N GLU A 150 15.48 -2.08 20.68
CA GLU A 150 14.64 -1.10 21.34
C GLU A 150 13.17 -1.46 21.22
N GLU A 151 12.32 -0.79 21.96
CA GLU A 151 10.87 -0.95 21.87
C GLU A 151 10.37 -0.82 20.42
N GLY A 152 9.60 -1.80 19.94
CA GLY A 152 9.09 -1.87 18.56
C GLY A 152 10.01 -2.54 17.56
N ASP A 153 11.24 -2.88 17.92
CA ASP A 153 12.15 -3.61 17.05
C ASP A 153 11.77 -5.09 16.99
N ARG A 154 11.83 -5.64 15.78
CA ARG A 154 11.78 -7.08 15.58
C ARG A 154 13.16 -7.70 15.72
N VAL A 155 13.26 -8.79 16.45
CA VAL A 155 14.50 -9.53 16.62
C VAL A 155 14.91 -10.19 15.29
N PRO A 156 16.05 -9.81 14.69
CA PRO A 156 16.39 -10.21 13.32
C PRO A 156 17.00 -11.64 13.24
N ALA A 157 17.49 -12.15 14.37
CA ALA A 157 18.20 -13.44 14.45
C ALA A 157 18.12 -13.96 15.89
N ASP A 158 18.35 -15.25 16.12
CA ASP A 158 18.42 -15.77 17.48
C ASP A 158 19.68 -15.25 18.16
N ALA A 159 19.53 -14.58 19.29
CA ALA A 159 20.61 -13.87 19.95
C ALA A 159 20.59 -14.03 21.47
N ARG A 160 21.80 -14.07 22.09
CA ARG A 160 22.03 -14.14 23.54
C ARG A 160 22.16 -12.71 24.08
N LEU A 161 21.33 -12.35 25.04
CA LEU A 161 21.36 -11.01 25.68
C LEU A 161 22.69 -10.81 26.42
N THR A 162 23.38 -9.73 26.12
CA THR A 162 24.57 -9.26 26.84
C THR A 162 24.21 -8.18 27.86
N SER A 163 23.17 -7.37 27.57
CA SER A 163 22.57 -6.43 28.51
C SER A 163 21.07 -6.30 28.22
N ALA A 164 20.26 -6.11 29.26
CA ALA A 164 18.83 -5.89 29.16
C ALA A 164 18.38 -4.94 30.28
N PHE A 165 17.59 -3.94 29.93
CA PHE A 165 17.03 -2.97 30.87
C PHE A 165 15.51 -2.90 30.63
N GLU A 166 14.73 -3.35 31.62
CA GLU A 166 13.27 -3.41 31.59
C GLU A 166 12.69 -4.04 30.30
N THR A 167 13.41 -5.01 29.75
CA THR A 167 13.10 -5.59 28.45
C THR A 167 12.01 -6.65 28.55
N SER A 168 10.92 -6.46 27.79
CA SER A 168 9.87 -7.45 27.60
C SER A 168 9.73 -7.78 26.13
N VAL A 169 9.49 -9.05 25.82
CA VAL A 169 9.45 -9.57 24.44
C VAL A 169 8.15 -10.31 24.20
N ASP A 170 7.46 -9.99 23.14
CA ASP A 170 6.34 -10.77 22.63
C ASP A 170 6.88 -12.00 21.89
N THR A 171 6.58 -13.17 22.44
CA THR A 171 6.99 -14.47 21.89
C THR A 171 5.82 -15.23 21.24
N SER A 172 4.67 -14.59 21.02
CA SER A 172 3.45 -15.20 20.49
C SER A 172 3.65 -15.95 19.18
N ILE A 173 4.55 -15.45 18.31
CA ILE A 173 4.90 -16.10 17.05
C ILE A 173 5.53 -17.49 17.21
N LEU A 174 6.11 -17.78 18.37
CA LEU A 174 6.76 -19.05 18.68
C LEU A 174 5.93 -19.92 19.62
N THR A 175 5.22 -19.30 20.57
CA THR A 175 4.52 -19.99 21.66
C THR A 175 3.01 -20.00 21.50
N GLY A 176 2.46 -19.06 20.72
CA GLY A 176 1.02 -18.81 20.61
C GLY A 176 0.43 -18.02 21.80
N GLU A 177 1.25 -17.66 22.80
CA GLU A 177 0.81 -16.89 23.97
C GLU A 177 1.08 -15.41 23.76
N SER A 178 0.06 -14.56 23.92
CA SER A 178 0.13 -13.12 23.65
C SER A 178 0.67 -12.28 24.81
N GLU A 179 0.96 -12.88 25.98
CA GLU A 179 1.49 -12.15 27.13
C GLU A 179 2.99 -11.92 26.97
N PRO A 180 3.48 -10.65 26.95
CA PRO A 180 4.88 -10.33 26.83
C PRO A 180 5.71 -10.88 27.98
N GLN A 181 6.83 -11.51 27.68
CA GLN A 181 7.69 -12.13 28.68
C GLN A 181 8.91 -11.27 28.97
N ARG A 182 9.22 -11.06 30.25
CA ARG A 182 10.43 -10.34 30.66
C ARG A 182 11.68 -11.13 30.31
N ARG A 183 12.72 -10.39 29.89
CA ARG A 183 14.02 -10.92 29.51
C ARG A 183 15.12 -10.24 30.32
N PHE A 184 16.14 -11.04 30.67
CA PHE A 184 17.25 -10.62 31.50
C PHE A 184 18.58 -11.01 30.85
N ALA A 185 19.66 -10.31 31.13
CA ALA A 185 20.99 -10.70 30.63
C ALA A 185 21.54 -11.97 31.32
N THR A 186 21.07 -12.26 32.51
CA THR A 186 21.48 -13.44 33.28
C THR A 186 20.30 -14.39 33.49
N MET A 187 20.56 -15.68 33.59
CA MET A 187 19.55 -16.70 33.83
C MET A 187 19.74 -17.28 35.25
N ALA A 188 18.62 -17.48 35.94
CA ALA A 188 18.68 -18.08 37.26
C ALA A 188 19.09 -19.57 37.18
N PRO A 189 20.03 -20.07 38.02
CA PRO A 189 20.51 -21.44 37.95
C PRO A 189 19.42 -22.53 38.19
N SER A 190 18.30 -22.12 38.77
CA SER A 190 17.16 -23.02 39.12
C SER A 190 16.06 -23.04 38.06
N THR A 191 16.23 -22.40 36.92
CA THR A 191 15.20 -22.35 35.87
C THR A 191 15.08 -23.69 35.15
N THR A 192 13.91 -24.32 35.24
CA THR A 192 13.58 -25.53 34.49
C THR A 192 13.15 -25.12 33.08
N ILE A 193 13.82 -25.62 32.06
CA ILE A 193 13.50 -25.32 30.65
C ILE A 193 12.56 -26.43 30.18
N ALA A 194 11.29 -26.09 29.98
CA ALA A 194 10.28 -26.96 29.37
C ALA A 194 9.98 -26.55 27.91
N SER A 195 10.18 -25.29 27.59
CA SER A 195 9.91 -24.73 26.26
C SER A 195 10.95 -23.69 25.84
N THR A 196 10.90 -23.29 24.58
CA THR A 196 11.75 -22.20 24.04
C THR A 196 11.50 -20.87 24.74
N ALA A 197 10.28 -20.64 25.27
CA ALA A 197 9.90 -19.45 26.01
C ALA A 197 10.68 -19.28 27.32
N ASP A 198 11.14 -20.36 27.93
CA ASP A 198 11.80 -20.37 29.24
C ASP A 198 13.24 -19.84 29.21
N TYR A 199 13.84 -19.68 28.02
CA TYR A 199 15.16 -19.06 27.89
C TYR A 199 15.09 -17.54 28.12
N GLN A 200 15.14 -17.14 29.39
CA GLN A 200 14.96 -15.71 29.78
C GLN A 200 16.07 -14.80 29.27
N ASN A 201 17.20 -15.30 28.84
CA ASN A 201 18.38 -14.56 28.38
C ASN A 201 18.66 -14.74 26.88
N ILE A 202 17.73 -15.35 26.13
CA ILE A 202 17.78 -15.48 24.67
C ILE A 202 16.57 -14.78 24.09
N VAL A 203 16.80 -14.04 23.00
CA VAL A 203 15.76 -13.49 22.13
C VAL A 203 15.80 -14.24 20.80
N PHE A 204 14.63 -14.53 20.24
CA PHE A 204 14.49 -15.39 19.07
C PHE A 204 14.08 -14.57 17.84
N ALA A 205 14.56 -14.98 16.67
CA ALA A 205 14.16 -14.36 15.41
C ALA A 205 12.64 -14.33 15.25
N GLY A 206 12.14 -13.20 14.80
CA GLY A 206 10.70 -13.01 14.57
C GLY A 206 9.91 -12.52 15.77
N THR A 207 10.44 -12.60 17.00
CA THR A 207 9.82 -12.01 18.20
C THR A 207 10.00 -10.49 18.23
N THR A 208 9.23 -9.78 19.03
CA THR A 208 9.21 -8.31 19.08
C THR A 208 9.52 -7.79 20.45
N ILE A 209 10.33 -6.74 20.56
CA ILE A 209 10.56 -6.01 21.80
C ILE A 209 9.36 -5.11 22.10
N VAL A 210 8.63 -5.40 23.16
CA VAL A 210 7.43 -4.67 23.59
C VAL A 210 7.79 -3.48 24.48
N SER A 211 8.84 -3.62 25.30
CA SER A 211 9.33 -2.55 26.15
C SER A 211 10.81 -2.73 26.48
N GLY A 212 11.49 -1.62 26.83
CA GLY A 212 12.88 -1.61 27.27
C GLY A 212 13.90 -1.59 26.13
N ILE A 213 15.15 -1.74 26.54
CA ILE A 213 16.31 -1.76 25.62
C ILE A 213 17.21 -2.93 25.93
N ALA A 214 17.79 -3.53 24.89
CA ALA A 214 18.70 -4.65 25.06
C ALA A 214 19.87 -4.63 24.05
N ARG A 215 20.97 -5.30 24.42
CA ARG A 215 22.00 -5.70 23.48
C ARG A 215 22.15 -7.21 23.51
N ALA A 216 22.34 -7.80 22.36
CA ALA A 216 22.47 -9.24 22.23
C ALA A 216 23.52 -9.64 21.18
N VAL A 217 24.24 -10.74 21.42
CA VAL A 217 25.14 -11.35 20.45
C VAL A 217 24.37 -12.37 19.61
N VAL A 218 24.42 -12.24 18.30
CA VAL A 218 23.76 -13.16 17.36
C VAL A 218 24.41 -14.54 17.41
N VAL A 219 23.60 -15.58 17.62
CA VAL A 219 24.06 -16.98 17.72
C VAL A 219 23.69 -17.78 16.49
N ARG A 220 22.50 -17.55 15.91
CA ARG A 220 21.99 -18.27 14.73
C ARG A 220 21.26 -17.34 13.79
N THR A 221 21.33 -17.62 12.48
CA THR A 221 20.74 -16.83 11.42
C THR A 221 19.91 -17.69 10.46
N GLY A 222 18.97 -17.11 9.74
CA GLY A 222 18.20 -17.69 8.65
C GLY A 222 17.47 -18.99 9.03
N LYS A 223 17.71 -20.04 8.25
CA LYS A 223 17.06 -21.37 8.42
C LYS A 223 17.40 -22.06 9.75
N ASP A 224 18.53 -21.69 10.36
CA ASP A 224 19.01 -22.32 11.59
C ASP A 224 18.43 -21.69 12.86
N THR A 225 17.69 -20.57 12.74
CA THR A 225 16.92 -19.96 13.82
C THR A 225 15.73 -20.84 14.22
N GLN A 226 15.18 -20.61 15.42
CA GLN A 226 14.00 -21.34 15.86
C GLN A 226 12.79 -21.07 14.96
N PHE A 227 12.60 -19.81 14.58
CA PHE A 227 11.56 -19.40 13.64
C PHE A 227 11.79 -20.00 12.24
N GLY A 228 13.05 -20.01 11.75
CA GLY A 228 13.40 -20.61 10.47
C GLY A 228 13.06 -22.10 10.38
N LYS A 229 13.23 -22.85 11.48
CA LYS A 229 12.83 -24.26 11.56
C LYS A 229 11.31 -24.43 11.48
N ILE A 230 10.54 -23.58 12.18
CA ILE A 230 9.07 -23.60 12.15
C ILE A 230 8.57 -23.31 10.74
N VAL A 231 9.08 -22.27 10.09
CA VAL A 231 8.72 -21.90 8.72
C VAL A 231 9.05 -23.01 7.73
N SER A 232 10.19 -23.70 7.88
CA SER A 232 10.56 -24.81 7.01
C SER A 232 9.64 -26.03 7.13
N LEU A 233 8.93 -26.19 8.24
CA LEU A 233 7.96 -27.26 8.52
C LEU A 233 6.54 -26.86 8.14
N SER A 234 6.24 -25.56 8.06
CA SER A 234 4.90 -25.04 7.72
C SER A 234 4.65 -25.16 6.23
N ARG A 235 3.54 -25.79 5.84
CA ARG A 235 3.01 -25.70 4.47
C ARG A 235 2.53 -24.28 4.22
N GLU A 236 2.70 -23.79 2.98
CA GLU A 236 2.20 -22.48 2.55
C GLU A 236 0.76 -22.25 3.00
N VAL A 237 0.56 -21.28 3.86
CA VAL A 237 -0.77 -20.74 4.14
C VAL A 237 -1.12 -19.84 2.95
N LYS A 238 -2.06 -20.29 2.11
CA LYS A 238 -2.58 -19.46 1.02
C LYS A 238 -3.33 -18.27 1.61
N GLU A 239 -3.01 -17.07 1.16
CA GLU A 239 -3.78 -15.89 1.50
C GLU A 239 -5.25 -16.07 1.08
N PRO A 240 -6.22 -15.62 1.89
CA PRO A 240 -7.62 -15.66 1.50
C PRO A 240 -7.83 -14.79 0.25
N PRO A 241 -8.68 -15.25 -0.70
CA PRO A 241 -8.95 -14.49 -1.92
C PRO A 241 -9.62 -13.16 -1.61
N SER A 242 -9.31 -12.12 -2.38
CA SER A 242 -9.93 -10.80 -2.24
C SER A 242 -11.43 -10.82 -2.58
N PRO A 243 -12.22 -9.82 -2.12
CA PRO A 243 -13.62 -9.68 -2.52
C PRO A 243 -13.79 -9.69 -4.05
N LEU A 244 -12.91 -9.01 -4.77
CA LEU A 244 -12.88 -8.99 -6.24
C LEU A 244 -12.59 -10.37 -6.83
N GLN A 245 -11.65 -11.12 -6.28
CA GLN A 245 -11.35 -12.48 -6.73
C GLN A 245 -12.55 -13.40 -6.51
N ASN A 246 -13.23 -13.31 -5.36
CA ASN A 246 -14.45 -14.07 -5.09
C ASN A 246 -15.59 -13.71 -6.06
N GLU A 247 -15.76 -12.41 -6.38
CA GLU A 247 -16.75 -11.97 -7.37
C GLU A 247 -16.43 -12.55 -8.75
N ILE A 248 -15.17 -12.53 -9.15
CA ILE A 248 -14.71 -13.08 -10.44
C ILE A 248 -14.97 -14.59 -10.52
N ASP A 249 -14.63 -15.33 -9.49
CA ASP A 249 -14.86 -16.78 -9.43
C ASP A 249 -16.36 -17.11 -9.50
N TYR A 250 -17.18 -16.34 -8.78
CA TYR A 250 -18.64 -16.48 -8.87
C TYR A 250 -19.15 -16.19 -10.28
N MET A 251 -18.68 -15.10 -10.90
CA MET A 251 -19.06 -14.72 -12.27
C MET A 251 -18.62 -15.75 -13.30
N ALA A 252 -17.40 -16.28 -13.18
CA ALA A 252 -16.91 -17.34 -14.07
C ALA A 252 -17.82 -18.58 -14.01
N LYS A 253 -18.27 -18.98 -12.80
CA LYS A 253 -19.21 -20.09 -12.61
C LYS A 253 -20.57 -19.80 -13.22
N VAL A 254 -21.12 -18.60 -13.01
CA VAL A 254 -22.42 -18.18 -13.56
C VAL A 254 -22.36 -18.11 -15.08
N ASN A 255 -21.32 -17.50 -15.66
CA ASN A 255 -21.13 -17.44 -17.10
C ASN A 255 -20.99 -18.83 -17.72
N PHE A 256 -20.22 -19.71 -17.08
CA PHE A 256 -20.09 -21.09 -17.57
C PHE A 256 -21.42 -21.84 -17.55
N ALA A 257 -22.18 -21.73 -16.45
CA ALA A 257 -23.51 -22.35 -16.38
C ALA A 257 -24.46 -21.81 -17.47
N LEU A 258 -24.41 -20.48 -17.72
CA LEU A 258 -25.18 -19.84 -18.79
C LEU A 258 -24.72 -20.31 -20.17
N ALA A 259 -23.43 -20.44 -20.41
CA ALA A 259 -22.86 -20.93 -21.66
C ALA A 259 -23.30 -22.37 -21.95
N VAL A 260 -23.30 -23.25 -20.92
CA VAL A 260 -23.80 -24.64 -21.05
C VAL A 260 -25.30 -24.66 -21.37
N LEU A 261 -26.09 -23.82 -20.68
CA LEU A 261 -27.54 -23.75 -20.93
C LEU A 261 -27.84 -23.25 -22.36
N VAL A 262 -27.16 -22.18 -22.79
CA VAL A 262 -27.33 -21.61 -24.15
C VAL A 262 -26.81 -22.59 -25.19
N GLY A 263 -25.61 -23.17 -24.97
CA GLY A 263 -25.10 -24.23 -25.87
C GLY A 263 -26.04 -25.41 -26.01
N GLY A 264 -26.65 -25.89 -24.91
CA GLY A 264 -27.66 -26.95 -24.93
C GLY A 264 -28.91 -26.56 -25.71
N LEU A 265 -29.38 -25.32 -25.55
CA LEU A 265 -30.50 -24.79 -26.34
C LEU A 265 -30.15 -24.77 -27.85
N PHE A 266 -28.99 -24.21 -28.18
CA PHE A 266 -28.54 -24.13 -29.59
C PHE A 266 -28.28 -25.51 -30.19
N PHE A 267 -27.78 -26.48 -29.41
CA PHE A 267 -27.70 -27.89 -29.83
C PHE A 267 -29.06 -28.44 -30.23
N ALA A 268 -30.07 -28.29 -29.37
CA ALA A 268 -31.42 -28.77 -29.64
C ALA A 268 -32.02 -28.09 -30.89
N VAL A 269 -31.86 -26.78 -31.00
CA VAL A 269 -32.38 -26.00 -32.14
C VAL A 269 -31.65 -26.36 -33.45
N ALA A 270 -30.32 -26.48 -33.42
CA ALA A 270 -29.55 -26.92 -34.60
C ALA A 270 -29.95 -28.31 -35.06
N LYS A 271 -30.22 -29.25 -34.14
CA LYS A 271 -30.64 -30.61 -34.45
C LYS A 271 -32.07 -30.65 -34.99
N ILE A 272 -33.00 -29.91 -34.37
CA ILE A 272 -34.46 -30.03 -34.68
C ILE A 272 -34.82 -29.16 -35.87
N PHE A 273 -34.37 -27.94 -35.96
CA PHE A 273 -34.79 -26.93 -36.95
C PHE A 273 -33.87 -26.85 -38.17
N VAL A 274 -32.54 -27.04 -37.94
CA VAL A 274 -31.53 -26.94 -39.03
C VAL A 274 -31.20 -28.33 -39.60
N ASN A 275 -31.61 -29.41 -38.91
CA ASN A 275 -31.34 -30.80 -39.30
C ASN A 275 -29.85 -31.18 -39.45
N LEU A 276 -28.97 -30.57 -38.69
CA LEU A 276 -27.55 -30.94 -38.67
C LEU A 276 -27.36 -32.36 -38.14
N THR A 277 -26.23 -32.98 -38.51
CA THR A 277 -25.84 -34.26 -37.90
C THR A 277 -25.70 -34.10 -36.39
N MET A 278 -25.75 -35.18 -35.64
CA MET A 278 -25.57 -35.17 -34.18
C MET A 278 -24.23 -34.53 -33.79
N LEU A 279 -23.18 -34.87 -34.51
CA LEU A 279 -21.82 -34.42 -34.27
C LEU A 279 -21.63 -32.95 -34.64
N ASP A 280 -22.17 -32.52 -35.79
CA ASP A 280 -22.11 -31.10 -36.19
C ASP A 280 -22.93 -30.20 -35.27
N SER A 281 -24.08 -30.68 -34.77
CA SER A 281 -24.89 -29.96 -33.76
C SER A 281 -24.13 -29.79 -32.46
N LEU A 282 -23.35 -30.80 -32.04
CA LEU A 282 -22.53 -30.75 -30.83
C LEU A 282 -21.34 -29.82 -31.00
N LEU A 283 -20.63 -29.87 -32.14
CA LEU A 283 -19.53 -28.94 -32.44
C LEU A 283 -20.02 -27.49 -32.52
N PHE A 284 -21.20 -27.26 -33.12
CA PHE A 284 -21.84 -25.95 -33.15
C PHE A 284 -22.16 -25.44 -31.75
N ALA A 285 -22.79 -26.28 -30.91
CA ALA A 285 -23.11 -25.96 -29.54
C ALA A 285 -21.87 -25.61 -28.71
N ILE A 286 -20.78 -26.35 -28.86
CA ILE A 286 -19.50 -26.07 -28.22
C ILE A 286 -18.93 -24.72 -28.72
N GLY A 287 -19.07 -24.41 -30.00
CA GLY A 287 -18.65 -23.10 -30.54
C GLY A 287 -19.41 -21.94 -29.90
N VAL A 288 -20.72 -22.07 -29.72
CA VAL A 288 -21.55 -21.09 -29.00
C VAL A 288 -21.15 -20.99 -27.52
N MET A 289 -20.85 -22.11 -26.88
CA MET A 289 -20.36 -22.09 -25.48
C MET A 289 -19.04 -21.34 -25.36
N ILE A 290 -18.11 -21.56 -26.27
CA ILE A 290 -16.79 -20.90 -26.29
C ILE A 290 -16.98 -19.39 -26.44
N SER A 291 -17.81 -18.92 -27.37
CA SER A 291 -18.04 -17.47 -27.58
C SER A 291 -18.68 -16.75 -26.37
N MET A 292 -19.24 -17.49 -25.42
CA MET A 292 -19.87 -16.90 -24.23
C MET A 292 -18.94 -16.89 -23.00
N VAL A 293 -17.84 -17.61 -23.00
CA VAL A 293 -16.92 -17.70 -21.85
C VAL A 293 -15.78 -16.70 -22.04
N PRO A 294 -15.70 -15.64 -21.22
CA PRO A 294 -14.63 -14.66 -21.32
C PRO A 294 -13.30 -15.29 -20.87
N GLU A 295 -12.44 -15.56 -21.83
CA GLU A 295 -11.15 -16.17 -21.59
C GLU A 295 -10.14 -15.20 -20.98
N GLY A 296 -9.22 -15.75 -20.20
CA GLY A 296 -8.18 -14.94 -19.58
C GLY A 296 -8.64 -13.92 -18.54
N PHE A 297 -9.93 -13.85 -18.22
CA PHE A 297 -10.52 -12.86 -17.31
C PHE A 297 -9.83 -12.86 -15.93
N GLN A 298 -9.73 -14.02 -15.30
CA GLN A 298 -9.10 -14.17 -13.99
C GLN A 298 -7.61 -13.79 -13.99
N LEU A 299 -6.89 -14.18 -15.04
CA LEU A 299 -5.47 -13.85 -15.23
C LEU A 299 -5.27 -12.36 -15.47
N THR A 300 -6.14 -11.73 -16.26
CA THR A 300 -6.10 -10.29 -16.55
C THR A 300 -6.32 -9.46 -15.28
N VAL A 301 -7.25 -9.88 -14.42
CA VAL A 301 -7.49 -9.19 -13.14
C VAL A 301 -6.27 -9.33 -12.21
N SER A 302 -5.72 -10.52 -12.07
CA SER A 302 -4.52 -10.74 -11.26
C SER A 302 -3.34 -9.91 -11.77
N LEU A 303 -3.17 -9.83 -13.08
CA LEU A 303 -2.15 -8.99 -13.71
C LEU A 303 -2.43 -7.49 -13.49
N SER A 304 -3.67 -7.05 -13.56
CA SER A 304 -4.07 -5.66 -13.27
C SER A 304 -3.71 -5.25 -11.84
N LEU A 305 -4.03 -6.08 -10.85
CA LEU A 305 -3.67 -5.86 -9.46
C LEU A 305 -2.15 -5.76 -9.29
N ALA A 306 -1.40 -6.70 -9.87
CA ALA A 306 0.07 -6.71 -9.78
C ALA A 306 0.71 -5.48 -10.46
N LEU A 307 0.23 -5.08 -11.64
CA LEU A 307 0.72 -3.89 -12.35
C LEU A 307 0.37 -2.59 -11.62
N THR A 308 -0.82 -2.52 -11.00
CA THR A 308 -1.21 -1.36 -10.19
C THR A 308 -0.37 -1.28 -8.92
N ALA A 309 -0.11 -2.40 -8.25
CA ALA A 309 0.78 -2.43 -7.09
C ALA A 309 2.21 -2.01 -7.47
N LEU A 310 2.70 -2.41 -8.65
CA LEU A 310 3.99 -1.94 -9.18
C LEU A 310 3.96 -0.44 -9.52
N ALA A 311 2.85 0.09 -10.02
CA ALA A 311 2.70 1.52 -10.26
C ALA A 311 2.64 2.32 -8.96
N MET A 312 1.99 1.78 -7.91
CA MET A 312 1.96 2.33 -6.56
C MET A 312 3.36 2.36 -5.94
N SER A 313 4.15 1.29 -6.10
CA SER A 313 5.51 1.25 -5.54
C SER A 313 6.44 2.32 -6.15
N LYS A 314 6.27 2.64 -7.43
CA LYS A 314 6.96 3.78 -8.09
C LYS A 314 6.53 5.15 -7.56
N ARG A 315 5.46 5.20 -6.79
CA ARG A 315 4.93 6.38 -6.07
C ARG A 315 5.10 6.24 -4.57
N ASN A 316 6.10 5.47 -4.13
CA ASN A 316 6.46 5.21 -2.74
C ASN A 316 5.38 4.49 -1.90
N VAL A 317 4.40 3.84 -2.52
CA VAL A 317 3.38 3.03 -1.84
C VAL A 317 3.65 1.55 -2.13
N VAL A 318 4.24 0.85 -1.20
CA VAL A 318 4.50 -0.59 -1.34
C VAL A 318 3.32 -1.39 -0.81
N VAL A 319 2.78 -2.24 -1.65
CA VAL A 319 1.64 -3.09 -1.34
C VAL A 319 2.15 -4.45 -0.85
N LYS A 320 1.77 -4.86 0.35
CA LYS A 320 2.08 -6.18 0.91
C LYS A 320 1.00 -7.20 0.57
N ARG A 321 -0.28 -6.79 0.59
CA ARG A 321 -1.43 -7.63 0.20
C ARG A 321 -2.12 -7.05 -1.02
N LEU A 322 -2.21 -7.81 -2.10
CA LEU A 322 -2.80 -7.33 -3.36
C LEU A 322 -4.28 -6.95 -3.25
N SER A 323 -5.03 -7.60 -2.35
CA SER A 323 -6.42 -7.26 -2.04
C SER A 323 -6.60 -5.80 -1.59
N SER A 324 -5.62 -5.26 -0.88
CA SER A 324 -5.68 -3.89 -0.37
C SER A 324 -5.59 -2.82 -1.46
N VAL A 325 -5.09 -3.16 -2.66
CA VAL A 325 -5.13 -2.24 -3.84
C VAL A 325 -6.55 -1.88 -4.22
N GLU A 326 -7.44 -2.88 -4.23
CA GLU A 326 -8.86 -2.71 -4.52
C GLU A 326 -9.55 -1.90 -3.43
N THR A 327 -9.33 -2.30 -2.17
CA THR A 327 -9.98 -1.70 -0.99
C THR A 327 -9.57 -0.24 -0.84
N LEU A 328 -8.28 0.10 -1.08
CA LEU A 328 -7.78 1.47 -1.01
C LEU A 328 -8.54 2.41 -1.97
N GLY A 329 -8.94 1.93 -3.15
CA GLY A 329 -9.77 2.69 -4.09
C GLY A 329 -11.20 2.99 -3.59
N SER A 330 -11.67 2.29 -2.57
CA SER A 330 -13.05 2.33 -2.04
C SER A 330 -13.14 3.03 -0.68
N ILE A 331 -12.03 3.48 -0.09
CA ILE A 331 -12.04 4.09 1.23
C ILE A 331 -12.92 5.32 1.29
N THR A 332 -13.66 5.44 2.41
CA THR A 332 -14.54 6.57 2.71
C THR A 332 -13.97 7.44 3.82
N VAL A 333 -13.15 6.85 4.71
CA VAL A 333 -12.51 7.53 5.84
C VAL A 333 -11.03 7.19 5.91
N MET A 334 -10.21 8.20 6.17
CA MET A 334 -8.79 8.08 6.52
C MET A 334 -8.60 8.52 7.96
N CYS A 335 -8.21 7.62 8.84
CA CYS A 335 -7.73 7.93 10.18
C CYS A 335 -6.21 8.09 10.11
N VAL A 336 -5.72 9.30 10.34
CA VAL A 336 -4.32 9.65 10.10
C VAL A 336 -3.67 10.06 11.42
N ASP A 337 -2.55 9.41 11.75
CA ASP A 337 -1.71 9.90 12.86
C ASP A 337 -1.01 11.20 12.45
N LYS A 338 -0.79 12.08 13.43
CA LYS A 338 -0.10 13.34 13.20
C LYS A 338 1.39 13.12 12.97
N THR A 339 2.04 12.47 13.95
CA THR A 339 3.50 12.41 14.04
C THR A 339 4.07 11.49 12.96
N GLY A 340 5.14 11.93 12.27
CA GLY A 340 5.78 11.11 11.24
C GLY A 340 4.99 10.93 9.94
N THR A 341 3.66 11.11 9.93
CA THR A 341 2.78 10.97 8.76
C THR A 341 2.38 12.32 8.16
N ILE A 342 1.64 13.12 8.93
CA ILE A 342 1.24 14.49 8.53
C ILE A 342 2.42 15.43 8.65
N THR A 343 3.19 15.27 9.71
CA THR A 343 4.39 16.06 9.99
C THR A 343 5.65 15.33 9.53
N SER A 344 6.75 16.06 9.43
CA SER A 344 8.02 15.50 8.99
C SER A 344 8.66 14.53 9.97
N GLY A 345 8.24 14.55 11.25
CA GLY A 345 8.91 13.87 12.35
C GLY A 345 10.25 14.52 12.73
N GLU A 346 10.59 15.64 12.10
CA GLU A 346 11.81 16.41 12.38
C GLU A 346 11.49 17.52 13.39
N MET A 347 11.49 17.13 14.66
CA MET A 347 11.27 18.09 15.74
C MET A 347 12.34 19.17 15.71
N MET A 348 11.96 20.43 15.84
CA MET A 348 12.89 21.57 15.89
C MET A 348 12.48 22.60 16.93
N VAL A 349 13.44 23.27 17.53
CA VAL A 349 13.20 24.45 18.38
C VAL A 349 12.94 25.64 17.45
N LYS A 350 11.73 26.24 17.53
CA LYS A 350 11.33 27.40 16.71
C LYS A 350 11.29 28.70 17.49
N GLU A 351 10.82 28.68 18.72
CA GLU A 351 10.81 29.84 19.61
C GLU A 351 11.42 29.47 20.96
N LEU A 352 11.99 30.46 21.64
CA LEU A 352 12.46 30.36 23.00
C LEU A 352 11.93 31.54 23.80
N TRP A 353 11.64 31.31 25.06
CA TRP A 353 11.40 32.37 26.00
C TRP A 353 12.46 32.29 27.11
N ALA A 354 13.28 33.32 27.26
CA ALA A 354 14.31 33.37 28.30
C ALA A 354 14.57 34.82 28.70
N ASN A 355 14.89 35.03 29.97
CA ASN A 355 15.19 36.36 30.50
C ASN A 355 14.11 37.44 30.23
N GLY A 356 12.85 37.02 30.02
CA GLY A 356 11.75 37.94 29.70
C GLY A 356 11.61 38.27 28.20
N GLU A 357 12.50 37.78 27.36
CA GLU A 357 12.51 37.99 25.90
C GLU A 357 12.09 36.75 25.14
N ILE A 358 11.50 36.93 23.93
CA ILE A 358 11.20 35.85 22.98
C ILE A 358 12.26 35.87 21.88
N PHE A 359 12.79 34.71 21.58
CA PHE A 359 13.75 34.47 20.50
C PHE A 359 13.13 33.54 19.47
N GLU A 360 13.43 33.78 18.20
CA GLU A 360 13.09 32.89 17.12
C GLU A 360 14.35 32.15 16.60
N VAL A 361 14.19 30.88 16.22
CA VAL A 361 15.25 30.05 15.66
C VAL A 361 14.97 29.83 14.18
N THR A 362 15.89 30.28 13.33
CA THR A 362 15.78 30.16 11.87
C THR A 362 16.29 28.80 11.37
N GLY A 363 16.07 28.51 10.09
CA GLY A 363 16.46 27.27 9.43
C GLY A 363 15.49 26.11 9.69
N ASP A 364 15.53 25.10 8.81
CA ASP A 364 14.59 23.98 8.80
C ASP A 364 15.28 22.64 8.97
N GLY A 365 14.51 21.64 9.46
CA GLY A 365 14.97 20.29 9.67
C GLY A 365 16.13 20.18 10.67
N TYR A 366 16.90 19.09 10.53
CA TYR A 366 18.04 18.80 11.40
C TYR A 366 19.36 19.45 10.94
N SER A 367 19.35 20.35 9.94
CA SER A 367 20.53 21.11 9.60
C SER A 367 20.91 22.06 10.74
N PRO A 368 22.19 22.05 11.18
CA PRO A 368 22.67 23.03 12.16
C PRO A 368 22.85 24.43 11.54
N GLU A 369 22.55 24.60 10.26
CA GLU A 369 22.58 25.89 9.59
C GLU A 369 21.39 26.75 10.03
N GLY A 370 21.65 27.98 10.39
CA GLY A 370 20.66 28.92 10.90
C GLY A 370 21.25 29.81 12.00
N PHE A 371 20.37 30.57 12.64
CA PHE A 371 20.75 31.45 13.73
C PHE A 371 19.55 31.78 14.63
N VAL A 372 19.86 32.30 15.82
CA VAL A 372 18.87 32.78 16.78
C VAL A 372 18.63 34.26 16.53
N THR A 373 17.36 34.69 16.50
CA THR A 373 16.99 36.12 16.34
C THR A 373 16.14 36.60 17.52
N ALA A 374 16.25 37.88 17.81
CA ALA A 374 15.31 38.62 18.66
C ALA A 374 14.81 39.83 17.86
N GLU A 375 13.50 40.03 17.78
CA GLU A 375 12.88 41.12 17.00
C GLU A 375 13.44 41.21 15.55
N GLY A 376 13.68 40.03 14.92
CA GLY A 376 14.18 39.94 13.55
C GLY A 376 15.69 40.22 13.36
N ARG A 377 16.44 40.49 14.41
CA ARG A 377 17.89 40.69 14.37
C ARG A 377 18.62 39.46 14.90
N ARG A 378 19.72 39.08 14.26
CA ARG A 378 20.57 37.98 14.72
C ARG A 378 21.17 38.35 16.08
N VAL A 379 21.04 37.41 17.03
CA VAL A 379 21.59 37.54 18.38
C VAL A 379 22.90 36.80 18.45
N THR A 380 23.94 37.47 18.95
CA THR A 380 25.25 36.89 19.19
C THR A 380 25.43 36.57 20.68
N ARG A 381 26.33 35.62 20.99
CA ARG A 381 26.68 35.26 22.39
C ARG A 381 27.26 36.44 23.18
N ALA A 382 27.94 37.36 22.49
CA ALA A 382 28.49 38.54 23.12
C ALA A 382 27.41 39.53 23.58
N GLU A 383 26.34 39.66 22.79
CA GLU A 383 25.22 40.56 23.11
C GLU A 383 24.28 39.99 24.17
N ARG A 384 24.12 38.66 24.19
CA ARG A 384 23.21 37.95 25.11
C ARG A 384 23.92 36.75 25.76
N PRO A 385 24.83 36.95 26.70
CA PRO A 385 25.64 35.87 27.33
C PRO A 385 24.80 34.76 27.98
N TYR A 386 23.62 35.08 28.48
CA TYR A 386 22.73 34.14 29.16
C TYR A 386 22.14 33.07 28.22
N ILE A 387 22.13 33.30 26.90
CA ILE A 387 21.66 32.30 25.93
C ILE A 387 22.60 31.08 25.88
N VAL A 388 23.86 31.25 26.30
CA VAL A 388 24.85 30.17 26.37
C VAL A 388 24.40 29.07 27.32
N ALA A 389 23.76 29.42 28.45
CA ALA A 389 23.24 28.44 29.40
C ALA A 389 22.13 27.57 28.77
N LEU A 390 21.36 28.13 27.83
CA LEU A 390 20.35 27.34 27.06
C LEU A 390 21.02 26.39 26.08
N PHE A 391 22.12 26.81 25.42
CA PHE A 391 22.90 25.92 24.53
C PHE A 391 23.58 24.81 25.33
N GLU A 392 24.08 25.11 26.55
CA GLU A 392 24.66 24.11 27.45
C GLU A 392 23.62 23.03 27.84
N VAL A 393 22.43 23.43 28.31
CA VAL A 393 21.35 22.45 28.60
C VAL A 393 21.01 21.65 27.36
N SER A 394 20.92 22.29 26.20
CA SER A 394 20.58 21.64 24.94
C SER A 394 21.63 20.61 24.50
N ALA A 395 22.92 20.93 24.66
CA ALA A 395 24.04 20.05 24.28
C ALA A 395 24.26 18.93 25.29
N PHE A 396 24.24 19.28 26.60
CA PHE A 396 24.64 18.36 27.67
C PHE A 396 23.51 17.43 28.12
N CYS A 397 22.26 17.92 28.13
CA CYS A 397 21.11 17.12 28.48
C CYS A 397 20.48 16.46 27.23
N SER A 398 21.30 15.68 26.50
CA SER A 398 20.87 14.97 25.31
C SER A 398 21.57 13.60 25.21
N ASN A 399 20.82 12.59 24.71
CA ASN A 399 21.35 11.26 24.39
C ASN A 399 21.40 11.01 22.87
N ALA A 400 20.92 11.97 22.07
CA ALA A 400 20.93 11.84 20.62
C ALA A 400 22.31 12.15 20.02
N LYS A 401 22.53 11.77 18.79
CA LYS A 401 23.69 12.10 17.97
C LYS A 401 23.22 12.70 16.64
N LEU A 402 23.79 13.81 16.25
CA LEU A 402 23.55 14.45 14.96
C LEU A 402 24.55 13.92 13.93
N ASN A 403 24.04 13.36 12.84
CA ASN A 403 24.83 12.80 11.74
C ASN A 403 24.74 13.71 10.51
N PRO A 404 25.88 14.08 9.90
CA PRO A 404 25.92 14.88 8.68
C PRO A 404 25.42 14.06 7.47
N PRO A 405 25.09 14.74 6.35
CA PRO A 405 24.76 14.08 5.10
C PRO A 405 25.83 13.05 4.69
N SER A 406 25.39 11.91 4.18
CA SER A 406 26.23 10.81 3.70
C SER A 406 25.77 10.33 2.33
N ASP A 407 26.53 9.45 1.68
CA ASP A 407 26.16 8.85 0.39
C ASP A 407 24.80 8.11 0.41
N ARG A 408 24.37 7.66 1.61
CA ARG A 408 23.10 6.97 1.81
C ARG A 408 21.94 7.90 2.18
N ILE A 409 22.23 8.97 2.94
CA ILE A 409 21.25 9.94 3.43
C ILE A 409 21.75 11.33 3.06
N SER A 410 21.13 11.96 2.06
CA SER A 410 21.54 13.27 1.51
C SER A 410 21.24 14.47 2.43
N ARG A 411 20.73 14.23 3.63
CA ARG A 411 20.33 15.25 4.62
C ARG A 411 20.89 14.94 6.00
N TRP A 412 20.93 15.93 6.88
CA TRP A 412 21.22 15.74 8.30
C TRP A 412 20.19 14.80 8.92
N SER A 413 20.64 13.94 9.83
CA SER A 413 19.79 12.98 10.52
C SER A 413 20.14 12.89 12.00
N VAL A 414 19.17 12.51 12.81
CA VAL A 414 19.33 12.32 14.26
C VAL A 414 19.26 10.83 14.56
N LEU A 415 20.23 10.36 15.30
CA LEU A 415 20.21 9.03 15.90
C LEU A 415 19.84 9.19 17.37
N GLY A 416 18.71 8.65 17.79
CA GLY A 416 18.13 8.80 19.13
C GLY A 416 16.81 9.58 19.12
N ASP A 417 16.37 10.04 20.27
CA ASP A 417 15.09 10.75 20.43
C ASP A 417 15.05 12.07 19.61
N PRO A 418 13.98 12.31 18.81
CA PRO A 418 13.83 13.51 17.99
C PRO A 418 13.84 14.81 18.80
N THR A 419 13.33 14.79 20.04
CA THR A 419 13.34 15.95 20.95
C THR A 419 14.77 16.29 21.34
N ASP A 420 15.58 15.29 21.69
CA ASP A 420 17.00 15.45 22.01
C ASP A 420 17.76 15.99 20.79
N GLY A 421 17.46 15.47 19.58
CA GLY A 421 18.00 15.95 18.32
C GLY A 421 17.72 17.43 18.07
N ALA A 422 16.46 17.86 18.32
CA ALA A 422 16.06 19.26 18.17
C ALA A 422 16.90 20.22 19.04
N PHE A 423 17.22 19.80 20.26
CA PHE A 423 18.06 20.58 21.15
C PHE A 423 19.53 20.64 20.69
N LEU A 424 20.06 19.52 20.15
CA LEU A 424 21.42 19.52 19.58
C LEU A 424 21.52 20.43 18.35
N VAL A 425 20.52 20.40 17.48
CA VAL A 425 20.45 21.30 16.31
C VAL A 425 20.35 22.75 16.74
N PHE A 426 19.55 23.06 17.78
CA PHE A 426 19.42 24.40 18.33
C PHE A 426 20.76 24.90 18.87
N ALA A 427 21.50 24.07 19.61
CA ALA A 427 22.85 24.43 20.07
C ALA A 427 23.79 24.72 18.88
N GLY A 428 23.74 23.90 17.82
CA GLY A 428 24.53 24.13 16.61
C GLY A 428 24.18 25.45 15.89
N LYS A 429 22.90 25.79 15.78
CA LYS A 429 22.45 27.10 15.21
C LYS A 429 22.89 28.31 16.04
N GLY A 430 23.23 28.09 17.31
CA GLY A 430 23.86 29.10 18.18
C GLY A 430 25.40 29.15 18.05
N ASP A 431 25.99 28.55 17.03
CA ASP A 431 27.44 28.39 16.87
C ASP A 431 28.10 27.70 18.08
N PHE A 432 27.38 26.83 18.83
CA PHE A 432 27.87 26.09 19.96
C PHE A 432 28.50 24.78 19.53
N ASN A 433 29.83 24.64 19.70
CA ASN A 433 30.52 23.41 19.34
C ASN A 433 30.26 22.31 20.39
N VAL A 434 29.24 21.49 20.14
CA VAL A 434 28.76 20.44 21.03
C VAL A 434 29.88 19.43 21.34
N SER A 435 30.66 19.00 20.34
CA SER A 435 31.68 17.96 20.51
C SER A 435 32.85 18.48 21.40
N GLU A 436 33.29 19.72 21.19
CA GLU A 436 34.30 20.34 22.01
C GLU A 436 33.80 20.57 23.44
N ALA A 437 32.55 21.03 23.60
CA ALA A 437 31.96 21.26 24.89
C ALA A 437 31.82 19.96 25.72
N LEU A 438 31.40 18.86 25.14
CA LEU A 438 31.30 17.56 25.80
C LEU A 438 32.68 16.99 26.18
N THR A 439 33.72 17.25 25.38
CA THR A 439 35.09 16.84 25.69
C THR A 439 35.64 17.61 26.89
N LYS A 440 35.36 18.93 26.95
CA LYS A 440 35.79 19.79 28.08
C LYS A 440 34.99 19.57 29.35
N ASN A 441 33.75 19.14 29.24
CA ASN A 441 32.83 18.94 30.37
C ASN A 441 32.24 17.51 30.28
N PRO A 442 33.00 16.47 30.65
CA PRO A 442 32.56 15.09 30.54
C PRO A 442 31.35 14.82 31.42
N ARG A 443 30.43 14.00 30.91
CA ARG A 443 29.25 13.52 31.63
C ARG A 443 29.67 12.47 32.66
N ILE A 444 29.33 12.70 33.91
CA ILE A 444 29.62 11.82 35.04
C ILE A 444 28.39 11.11 35.61
N GLY A 445 27.19 11.56 35.26
CA GLY A 445 25.93 10.93 35.68
C GLY A 445 24.79 11.24 34.71
N LEU A 446 23.79 10.39 34.71
CA LEU A 446 22.58 10.55 33.92
C LEU A 446 21.40 10.01 34.70
N ILE A 447 20.38 10.84 34.86
CA ILE A 447 19.02 10.44 35.31
C ILE A 447 18.14 10.49 34.08
N PRO A 448 17.80 9.32 33.45
CA PRO A 448 17.11 9.25 32.17
C PRO A 448 15.71 9.82 32.28
N PHE A 449 15.09 10.10 31.12
CA PHE A 449 13.71 10.53 31.07
C PHE A 449 12.78 9.46 31.67
N ASP A 450 11.83 9.89 32.49
CA ASP A 450 10.80 9.04 33.06
C ASP A 450 9.43 9.68 32.81
N SER A 451 8.48 8.90 32.31
CA SER A 451 7.14 9.36 31.90
C SER A 451 6.28 9.87 33.08
N LYS A 452 6.51 9.38 34.31
CA LYS A 452 5.81 9.86 35.51
C LYS A 452 6.41 11.17 36.00
N ARG A 453 7.74 11.25 36.01
CA ARG A 453 8.52 12.41 36.42
C ARG A 453 8.56 13.49 35.33
N ARG A 454 8.44 13.11 34.05
CA ARG A 454 8.45 13.97 32.86
C ARG A 454 9.67 14.90 32.78
N LEU A 455 10.83 14.40 33.17
CA LEU A 455 12.07 15.13 33.32
C LEU A 455 13.24 14.21 33.00
N MET A 456 14.30 14.79 32.42
CA MET A 456 15.60 14.18 32.21
C MET A 456 16.67 15.11 32.77
N THR A 457 17.68 14.55 33.44
CA THR A 457 18.78 15.31 34.00
C THR A 457 20.12 14.65 33.71
N SER A 458 21.09 15.42 33.21
CA SER A 458 22.48 14.98 33.02
C SER A 458 23.41 15.74 33.95
N ILE A 459 24.41 15.03 34.44
CA ILE A 459 25.37 15.59 35.39
C ILE A 459 26.77 15.63 34.74
N HIS A 460 27.38 16.78 34.74
CA HIS A 460 28.66 17.02 34.07
C HIS A 460 29.70 17.64 35.04
N LYS A 461 30.96 17.26 34.83
CA LYS A 461 32.07 17.90 35.51
C LYS A 461 32.59 19.02 34.62
N ALA A 462 32.32 20.28 35.02
CA ALA A 462 32.75 21.46 34.27
C ALA A 462 34.26 21.62 34.32
N SER A 463 34.82 22.28 33.32
CA SER A 463 36.28 22.52 33.19
C SER A 463 36.88 23.32 34.37
N ASN A 464 36.04 24.07 35.10
CA ASN A 464 36.40 24.77 36.34
C ASN A 464 36.32 23.89 37.61
N GLY A 465 36.10 22.58 37.45
CA GLY A 465 36.03 21.61 38.55
C GLY A 465 34.64 21.49 39.20
N LYS A 466 33.68 22.37 38.92
CA LYS A 466 32.34 22.33 39.51
C LYS A 466 31.52 21.17 38.87
N ILE A 467 30.68 20.57 39.65
CA ILE A 467 29.68 19.58 39.16
C ILE A 467 28.38 20.32 38.87
N VAL A 468 27.86 20.20 37.66
CA VAL A 468 26.63 20.88 37.22
C VAL A 468 25.63 19.85 36.70
N ALA A 469 24.42 19.95 37.22
CA ALA A 469 23.26 19.19 36.69
C ALA A 469 22.50 20.10 35.70
N TYR A 470 22.20 19.55 34.53
CA TYR A 470 21.40 20.18 33.47
C TYR A 470 20.14 19.36 33.30
N ALA A 471 18.98 20.04 33.37
CA ALA A 471 17.69 19.38 33.29
C ALA A 471 16.79 19.99 32.20
N LYS A 472 16.04 19.13 31.54
CA LYS A 472 14.95 19.55 30.62
C LYS A 472 13.72 18.66 30.83
N GLY A 473 12.52 19.23 30.67
CA GLY A 473 11.29 18.48 30.84
C GLY A 473 10.03 19.33 30.76
N ALA A 474 8.91 18.73 31.14
CA ALA A 474 7.61 19.41 31.15
C ALA A 474 7.67 20.68 32.03
N SER A 475 7.18 21.81 31.49
CA SER A 475 7.35 23.13 32.14
C SER A 475 6.86 23.17 33.60
N ARG A 476 5.70 22.58 33.90
CA ARG A 476 5.17 22.50 35.28
C ARG A 476 6.05 21.68 36.22
N GLU A 477 6.63 20.58 35.72
CA GLU A 477 7.44 19.68 36.55
C GLU A 477 8.84 20.28 36.84
N VAL A 478 9.43 20.95 35.85
CA VAL A 478 10.68 21.68 36.03
C VAL A 478 10.49 22.85 36.98
N LEU A 479 9.42 23.66 36.79
CA LEU A 479 9.10 24.80 37.64
C LEU A 479 8.89 24.43 39.11
N ARG A 480 8.27 23.28 39.41
CA ARG A 480 8.12 22.80 40.80
C ARG A 480 9.43 22.55 41.51
N ARG A 481 10.52 22.24 40.75
CA ARG A 481 11.85 21.92 41.24
C ARG A 481 12.80 23.13 41.26
N CYS A 482 12.33 24.27 40.76
CA CYS A 482 13.12 25.49 40.70
C CYS A 482 12.82 26.41 41.91
N SER A 483 13.87 26.77 42.63
CA SER A 483 13.87 27.79 43.70
C SER A 483 14.32 29.17 43.21
N THR A 484 14.99 29.23 42.06
CA THR A 484 15.51 30.46 41.45
C THR A 484 15.18 30.50 39.96
N ILE A 485 15.18 31.72 39.40
CA ILE A 485 15.04 31.99 37.98
C ILE A 485 16.11 32.99 37.54
N PHE A 486 16.63 32.79 36.35
CA PHE A 486 17.58 33.72 35.74
C PHE A 486 16.82 34.79 34.96
N LEU A 487 16.80 36.04 35.48
CA LEU A 487 16.13 37.19 34.89
C LEU A 487 16.99 38.43 34.96
N VAL A 488 17.03 39.22 33.89
CA VAL A 488 17.77 40.49 33.78
C VAL A 488 19.21 40.30 34.20
N ASN A 489 19.86 39.22 33.71
CA ASN A 489 21.25 38.84 34.02
C ASN A 489 21.56 38.58 35.51
N GLN A 490 20.53 38.26 36.29
CA GLN A 490 20.64 37.96 37.72
C GLN A 490 19.87 36.70 38.12
N TYR A 491 20.37 36.01 39.12
CA TYR A 491 19.65 34.92 39.76
C TYR A 491 18.73 35.51 40.83
N VAL A 492 17.43 35.39 40.61
CA VAL A 492 16.40 35.90 41.52
C VAL A 492 15.56 34.74 42.05
N PRO A 493 15.02 34.82 43.30
CA PRO A 493 14.15 33.80 43.84
C PRO A 493 12.92 33.61 42.98
N MET A 494 12.48 32.36 42.83
CA MET A 494 11.26 31.98 42.12
C MET A 494 10.04 32.16 43.07
N ASP A 495 9.41 33.32 42.97
CA ASP A 495 8.14 33.56 43.68
C ASP A 495 6.90 33.14 42.86
N ASP A 496 5.72 33.16 43.47
CA ASP A 496 4.48 32.75 42.84
C ASP A 496 4.08 33.62 41.63
N ALA A 497 4.47 34.90 41.64
CA ALA A 497 4.16 35.81 40.53
C ALA A 497 5.00 35.46 39.29
N ARG A 498 6.31 35.23 39.51
CA ARG A 498 7.23 34.80 38.44
C ARG A 498 6.84 33.41 37.91
N ARG A 499 6.48 32.49 38.81
CA ARG A 499 6.00 31.15 38.42
C ARG A 499 4.77 31.25 37.53
N ARG A 500 3.76 32.01 37.91
CA ARG A 500 2.54 32.24 37.06
C ARG A 500 2.89 32.91 35.74
N ASN A 501 3.82 33.84 35.69
CA ASN A 501 4.24 34.45 34.44
C ASN A 501 4.86 33.42 33.49
N VAL A 502 5.77 32.55 33.98
CA VAL A 502 6.36 31.49 33.16
C VAL A 502 5.28 30.50 32.67
N GLU A 503 4.33 30.14 33.55
CA GLU A 503 3.21 29.27 33.17
C GLU A 503 2.34 29.89 32.06
N GLN A 504 2.02 31.20 32.16
CA GLN A 504 1.30 31.92 31.11
C GLN A 504 2.06 31.98 29.79
N GLN A 505 3.38 32.18 29.82
CA GLN A 505 4.20 32.14 28.62
C GLN A 505 4.23 30.74 28.01
N SER A 506 4.32 29.69 28.84
CA SER A 506 4.24 28.30 28.40
C SER A 506 2.89 28.00 27.72
N GLU A 507 1.77 28.49 28.28
CA GLU A 507 0.44 28.32 27.71
C GLU A 507 0.28 29.13 26.40
N ALA A 508 0.81 30.36 26.35
CA ALA A 508 0.82 31.18 25.14
C ALA A 508 1.62 30.53 23.98
N LEU A 509 2.76 29.89 24.28
CA LEU A 509 3.51 29.13 23.29
C LEU A 509 2.75 27.87 22.89
N ALA A 510 2.16 27.15 23.82
CA ALA A 510 1.39 25.94 23.54
C ALA A 510 0.14 26.24 22.68
N SER A 511 -0.52 27.36 22.88
CA SER A 511 -1.69 27.79 22.08
C SER A 511 -1.34 28.07 20.60
N LYS A 512 -0.05 28.34 20.29
CA LYS A 512 0.46 28.44 18.91
C LYS A 512 0.71 27.05 18.27
N GLY A 513 0.47 25.96 19.01
CA GLY A 513 0.71 24.59 18.54
C GLY A 513 2.12 24.05 18.83
N PHE A 514 2.88 24.71 19.67
CA PHE A 514 4.22 24.27 20.06
C PHE A 514 4.18 23.26 21.22
N ARG A 515 5.10 22.29 21.20
CA ARG A 515 5.45 21.48 22.37
C ARG A 515 6.43 22.27 23.22
N VAL A 516 6.05 22.64 24.44
CA VAL A 516 6.89 23.49 25.30
C VAL A 516 7.61 22.66 26.34
N LEU A 517 8.94 22.79 26.38
CA LEU A 517 9.79 22.20 27.39
C LEU A 517 10.56 23.30 28.15
N ALA A 518 10.72 23.10 29.44
CA ALA A 518 11.53 24.00 30.28
C ALA A 518 12.96 23.46 30.44
N MET A 519 13.88 24.39 30.60
CA MET A 519 15.30 24.14 30.81
C MET A 519 15.74 24.73 32.16
N ALA A 520 16.52 23.95 32.91
CA ALA A 520 17.05 24.35 34.21
C ALA A 520 18.47 23.81 34.44
N SER A 521 19.19 24.41 35.34
CA SER A 521 20.49 23.93 35.79
C SER A 521 20.68 24.10 37.30
N ARG A 522 21.63 23.34 37.87
CA ARG A 522 22.01 23.44 39.29
C ARG A 522 23.48 23.10 39.45
N VAL A 523 24.19 23.89 40.22
CA VAL A 523 25.55 23.56 40.65
C VAL A 523 25.43 22.68 41.91
N LEU A 524 25.99 21.48 41.83
CA LEU A 524 25.95 20.49 42.91
C LEU A 524 27.16 20.71 43.84
N SER A 525 26.99 20.39 45.14
CA SER A 525 28.09 20.40 46.11
C SER A 525 28.91 19.11 45.98
N GLU A 526 30.21 19.15 46.34
CA GLU A 526 31.09 17.96 46.36
C GLU A 526 30.64 16.88 47.36
N ALA A 527 29.74 17.20 48.28
CA ALA A 527 29.18 16.28 49.27
C ALA A 527 28.08 15.36 48.68
N GLU A 528 27.48 15.72 47.53
CA GLU A 528 26.43 14.95 46.84
C GLU A 528 27.10 13.83 46.01
N LYS A 529 27.34 12.65 46.63
CA LYS A 529 28.05 11.54 46.00
C LYS A 529 27.12 10.57 45.27
N GLU A 530 25.84 10.52 45.60
CA GLU A 530 24.84 9.69 44.95
C GLU A 530 23.94 10.55 44.11
N PHE A 531 23.96 10.32 42.76
CA PHE A 531 23.16 11.10 41.83
C PHE A 531 21.74 10.54 41.72
N THR A 532 20.94 10.61 42.80
CA THR A 532 19.53 10.26 42.77
C THR A 532 18.66 11.42 42.29
N SER A 533 17.46 11.12 41.73
CA SER A 533 16.53 12.17 41.28
C SER A 533 16.11 13.11 42.41
N GLU A 534 15.93 12.57 43.63
CA GLU A 534 15.48 13.36 44.79
C GLU A 534 16.55 14.35 45.30
N GLU A 535 17.81 14.01 45.15
CA GLU A 535 18.93 14.87 45.59
C GLU A 535 19.30 15.89 44.51
N VAL A 536 19.37 15.49 43.25
CA VAL A 536 19.85 16.31 42.13
C VAL A 536 18.79 17.29 41.65
N GLU A 537 17.52 16.84 41.52
CA GLU A 537 16.43 17.58 40.89
C GLU A 537 15.65 18.46 41.89
N ARG A 538 16.34 19.14 42.79
CA ARG A 538 15.78 20.14 43.74
C ARG A 538 16.57 21.44 43.66
N ASP A 539 15.93 22.52 44.09
CA ASP A 539 16.57 23.85 44.15
C ASP A 539 17.29 24.25 42.86
N MET A 540 16.69 23.94 41.71
CA MET A 540 17.25 24.28 40.40
C MET A 540 17.01 25.75 40.05
N THR A 541 17.81 26.25 39.14
CA THR A 541 17.62 27.57 38.51
C THR A 541 16.89 27.38 37.17
N PHE A 542 15.75 28.00 37.02
CA PHE A 542 15.03 28.05 35.77
C PHE A 542 15.74 28.97 34.77
N LEU A 543 16.01 28.50 33.55
CA LEU A 543 16.76 29.24 32.52
C LEU A 543 15.85 29.75 31.38
N GLY A 544 14.84 28.97 30.96
CA GLY A 544 13.95 29.35 29.88
C GLY A 544 13.03 28.22 29.41
N LEU A 545 12.17 28.59 28.48
CA LEU A 545 11.27 27.65 27.75
C LEU A 545 11.76 27.50 26.32
N ALA A 546 11.76 26.28 25.82
CA ALA A 546 11.94 25.97 24.41
C ALA A 546 10.60 25.51 23.80
N ALA A 547 10.18 26.16 22.74
CA ALA A 547 9.00 25.83 21.97
C ALA A 547 9.41 25.01 20.75
N LEU A 548 9.09 23.74 20.80
CA LEU A 548 9.42 22.79 19.75
C LEU A 548 8.23 22.62 18.80
N PHE A 549 8.54 22.45 17.53
CA PHE A 549 7.56 22.32 16.46
C PHE A 549 8.00 21.22 15.51
N ASP A 550 7.04 20.39 15.13
CA ASP A 550 7.18 19.39 14.08
C ASP A 550 6.35 19.87 12.88
N PRO A 551 6.99 20.37 11.80
CA PRO A 551 6.27 21.02 10.72
C PRO A 551 5.46 20.04 9.87
N PRO A 552 4.29 20.44 9.39
CA PRO A 552 3.57 19.68 8.37
C PRO A 552 4.45 19.47 7.13
N ARG A 553 4.36 18.27 6.54
CA ARG A 553 5.07 17.98 5.29
C ARG A 553 4.62 18.90 4.15
N PRO A 554 5.51 19.18 3.19
CA PRO A 554 5.13 19.93 1.99
C PRO A 554 3.95 19.29 1.26
N MET A 555 3.05 20.09 0.68
CA MET A 555 1.90 19.65 -0.13
C MET A 555 0.80 18.90 0.62
N ILE A 556 0.88 18.73 1.96
CA ILE A 556 -0.12 18.01 2.75
C ILE A 556 -1.52 18.65 2.65
N GLU A 557 -1.60 19.98 2.69
CA GLU A 557 -2.85 20.75 2.56
C GLU A 557 -3.55 20.43 1.23
N LYS A 558 -2.79 20.38 0.13
CA LYS A 558 -3.32 20.02 -1.18
C LYS A 558 -3.82 18.57 -1.20
N ALA A 559 -3.09 17.64 -0.58
CA ALA A 559 -3.48 16.24 -0.52
C ALA A 559 -4.76 16.05 0.31
N VAL A 560 -4.89 16.73 1.45
CA VAL A 560 -6.13 16.75 2.26
C VAL A 560 -7.30 17.31 1.46
N SER A 561 -7.10 18.43 0.74
CA SER A 561 -8.12 19.02 -0.13
C SER A 561 -8.52 18.07 -1.26
N GLU A 562 -7.58 17.36 -1.87
CA GLU A 562 -7.84 16.36 -2.92
C GLU A 562 -8.62 15.17 -2.37
N ALA A 563 -8.26 14.65 -1.19
CA ALA A 563 -8.99 13.58 -0.50
C ALA A 563 -10.45 14.00 -0.20
N ARG A 564 -10.66 15.21 0.33
CA ARG A 564 -12.01 15.76 0.58
C ARG A 564 -12.82 15.93 -0.70
N SER A 565 -12.20 16.41 -1.77
CA SER A 565 -12.83 16.54 -3.10
C SER A 565 -13.24 15.19 -3.66
N ALA A 566 -12.51 14.15 -3.30
CA ALA A 566 -12.78 12.75 -3.63
C ALA A 566 -13.88 12.11 -2.76
N GLY A 567 -14.50 12.88 -1.85
CA GLY A 567 -15.52 12.40 -0.91
C GLY A 567 -14.96 11.54 0.22
N ILE A 568 -13.65 11.63 0.50
CA ILE A 568 -12.99 10.92 1.58
C ILE A 568 -12.88 11.84 2.78
N ARG A 569 -13.33 11.38 3.92
CA ARG A 569 -13.24 12.09 5.18
C ARG A 569 -11.87 11.82 5.82
N VAL A 570 -11.16 12.88 6.22
CA VAL A 570 -9.87 12.75 6.92
C VAL A 570 -10.08 13.08 8.39
N ILE A 571 -9.75 12.15 9.27
CA ILE A 571 -9.84 12.25 10.73
C ILE A 571 -8.42 12.16 11.28
N MET A 572 -7.99 13.15 12.07
CA MET A 572 -6.73 13.07 12.79
C MET A 572 -6.95 12.34 14.11
N VAL A 573 -6.11 11.35 14.39
CA VAL A 573 -6.11 10.57 15.64
C VAL A 573 -4.68 10.54 16.17
N THR A 574 -4.42 11.24 17.28
CA THR A 574 -3.03 11.44 17.74
C THR A 574 -2.89 11.32 19.26
N GLY A 575 -1.72 10.93 19.74
CA GLY A 575 -1.33 10.98 21.15
C GLY A 575 -0.99 12.39 21.66
N ASP A 576 -0.93 13.39 20.78
CA ASP A 576 -0.58 14.77 21.12
C ASP A 576 -1.66 15.53 21.89
N HIS A 577 -1.25 16.67 22.46
CA HIS A 577 -2.14 17.58 23.18
C HIS A 577 -3.20 18.21 22.25
N GLU A 578 -4.41 18.44 22.76
CA GLU A 578 -5.59 18.93 22.03
C GLU A 578 -5.30 20.21 21.24
N LEU A 579 -4.66 21.22 21.89
CA LEU A 579 -4.33 22.50 21.24
C LEU A 579 -3.34 22.34 20.08
N THR A 580 -2.37 21.45 20.22
CA THR A 580 -1.38 21.16 19.15
C THR A 580 -2.07 20.45 17.97
N ALA A 581 -2.91 19.46 18.25
CA ALA A 581 -3.64 18.70 17.23
C ALA A 581 -4.61 19.61 16.46
N GLU A 582 -5.34 20.48 17.18
CA GLU A 582 -6.26 21.46 16.59
C GLU A 582 -5.54 22.46 15.69
N ALA A 583 -4.41 23.04 16.17
CA ALA A 583 -3.64 24.02 15.42
C ALA A 583 -3.11 23.44 14.09
N ILE A 584 -2.60 22.20 14.11
CA ILE A 584 -2.12 21.51 12.91
C ILE A 584 -3.30 21.14 12.00
N ALA A 585 -4.38 20.58 12.53
CA ALA A 585 -5.56 20.20 11.76
C ALA A 585 -6.20 21.40 11.01
N LYS A 586 -6.24 22.59 11.65
CA LYS A 586 -6.64 23.83 11.01
C LYS A 586 -5.68 24.25 9.89
N ARG A 587 -4.39 24.21 10.15
CA ARG A 587 -3.35 24.61 9.20
C ARG A 587 -3.35 23.80 7.91
N ILE A 588 -3.65 22.51 8.01
CA ILE A 588 -3.66 21.59 6.84
C ILE A 588 -5.05 21.37 6.23
N GLY A 589 -6.08 22.02 6.75
CA GLY A 589 -7.44 22.00 6.22
C GLY A 589 -8.27 20.76 6.55
N ILE A 590 -7.87 19.96 7.55
CA ILE A 590 -8.73 18.90 8.14
C ILE A 590 -9.90 19.55 8.87
N ILE A 591 -9.67 20.68 9.54
CA ILE A 591 -10.68 21.53 10.16
C ILE A 591 -10.75 22.85 9.40
N THR A 592 -11.95 23.24 8.99
CA THR A 592 -12.23 24.51 8.32
C THR A 592 -13.25 25.34 9.11
N SER A 593 -14.01 24.71 10.02
CA SER A 593 -15.00 25.36 10.89
C SER A 593 -14.35 26.21 11.99
N GLN A 594 -15.06 27.24 12.43
CA GLN A 594 -14.59 28.08 13.54
C GLN A 594 -14.69 27.37 14.90
N ASN A 595 -15.68 26.49 15.06
CA ASN A 595 -15.88 25.67 16.27
C ASN A 595 -15.66 24.20 15.95
N PRO A 596 -14.41 23.74 15.95
CA PRO A 596 -14.08 22.34 15.64
C PRO A 596 -14.48 21.40 16.79
N VAL A 597 -14.76 20.16 16.45
CA VAL A 597 -14.95 19.09 17.45
C VAL A 597 -13.59 18.45 17.70
N VAL A 598 -13.01 18.76 18.86
CA VAL A 598 -11.77 18.13 19.34
C VAL A 598 -12.12 17.32 20.58
N VAL A 599 -11.91 16.01 20.49
CA VAL A 599 -12.23 15.05 21.57
C VAL A 599 -10.94 14.57 22.21
N SER A 600 -10.81 14.73 23.52
CA SER A 600 -9.67 14.20 24.26
C SER A 600 -9.82 12.72 24.58
N GLY A 601 -8.70 11.98 24.71
CA GLY A 601 -8.73 10.59 25.16
C GLY A 601 -9.41 10.41 26.51
N TYR A 602 -9.36 11.41 27.40
CA TYR A 602 -10.07 11.39 28.67
C TYR A 602 -11.60 11.43 28.50
N GLU A 603 -12.10 12.30 27.61
CA GLU A 603 -13.54 12.36 27.26
C GLU A 603 -13.97 11.09 26.57
N LEU A 604 -13.17 10.58 25.63
CA LEU A 604 -13.43 9.33 24.92
C LEU A 604 -13.51 8.13 25.87
N GLY A 605 -12.62 8.06 26.89
CA GLY A 605 -12.64 7.01 27.90
C GLY A 605 -13.86 7.02 28.82
N LYS A 606 -14.60 8.12 28.87
CA LYS A 606 -15.86 8.25 29.62
C LYS A 606 -17.11 8.08 28.74
N SER A 607 -16.94 8.10 27.42
CA SER A 607 -18.03 8.03 26.46
C SER A 607 -18.47 6.58 26.24
N SER A 608 -19.79 6.38 26.09
CA SER A 608 -20.32 5.09 25.63
C SER A 608 -20.10 4.90 24.13
N GLU A 609 -20.25 3.69 23.62
CA GLU A 609 -20.20 3.40 22.18
C GLU A 609 -21.22 4.23 21.39
N SER A 610 -22.42 4.45 21.97
CA SER A 610 -23.44 5.29 21.37
C SER A 610 -23.04 6.78 21.31
N ASP A 611 -22.29 7.27 22.30
CA ASP A 611 -21.79 8.64 22.31
C ASP A 611 -20.68 8.81 21.27
N LEU A 612 -19.74 7.86 21.18
CA LEU A 612 -18.72 7.82 20.13
C LEU A 612 -19.37 7.79 18.74
N SER A 613 -20.36 6.94 18.55
CA SER A 613 -21.09 6.87 17.29
C SER A 613 -21.70 8.23 16.91
N ARG A 614 -22.27 8.99 17.88
CA ARG A 614 -22.80 10.34 17.66
C ARG A 614 -21.70 11.36 17.35
N MET A 615 -20.57 11.31 18.08
CA MET A 615 -19.42 12.17 17.82
C MET A 615 -18.90 11.99 16.39
N LEU A 616 -18.86 10.74 15.91
CA LEU A 616 -18.42 10.38 14.57
C LEU A 616 -19.38 10.84 13.45
N GLU A 617 -20.55 11.41 13.75
CA GLU A 617 -21.40 12.06 12.74
C GLU A 617 -20.83 13.42 12.30
N ASN A 618 -19.99 14.06 13.12
CA ASN A 618 -19.33 15.30 12.76
C ASN A 618 -18.32 15.08 11.64
N GLN A 619 -18.46 15.84 10.56
CA GLN A 619 -17.58 15.71 9.39
C GLN A 619 -16.14 16.15 9.68
N GLU A 620 -15.94 17.09 10.60
CA GLU A 620 -14.64 17.63 11.00
C GLU A 620 -14.42 17.33 12.49
N ILE A 621 -13.69 16.26 12.79
CA ILE A 621 -13.37 15.80 14.14
C ILE A 621 -11.89 15.43 14.25
N VAL A 622 -11.32 15.74 15.41
CA VAL A 622 -9.96 15.39 15.80
C VAL A 622 -10.00 14.67 17.14
N PHE A 623 -9.29 13.56 17.25
CA PHE A 623 -9.07 12.86 18.51
C PHE A 623 -7.63 13.09 18.98
N ALA A 624 -7.48 13.62 20.19
CA ALA A 624 -6.20 13.98 20.79
C ALA A 624 -5.94 13.21 22.08
N ARG A 625 -4.68 12.96 22.46
CA ARG A 625 -4.26 12.15 23.62
C ARG A 625 -4.90 10.77 23.65
N THR A 626 -5.04 10.14 22.49
CA THR A 626 -5.63 8.80 22.40
C THR A 626 -4.64 7.72 22.81
N THR A 627 -5.17 6.68 23.47
CA THR A 627 -4.44 5.44 23.74
C THR A 627 -4.57 4.46 22.54
N PRO A 628 -3.73 3.40 22.45
CA PRO A 628 -3.86 2.37 21.43
C PRO A 628 -5.25 1.73 21.37
N GLU A 629 -5.84 1.44 22.54
CA GLU A 629 -7.17 0.84 22.64
C GLU A 629 -8.25 1.79 22.11
N GLN A 630 -8.08 3.09 22.35
CA GLN A 630 -9.01 4.11 21.85
C GLN A 630 -8.89 4.30 20.34
N LYS A 631 -7.68 4.23 19.77
CA LYS A 631 -7.49 4.22 18.30
C LYS A 631 -8.25 3.03 17.68
N LEU A 632 -8.12 1.84 18.25
CA LEU A 632 -8.84 0.65 17.82
C LEU A 632 -10.37 0.83 17.94
N GLN A 633 -10.86 1.39 19.05
CA GLN A 633 -12.28 1.66 19.28
C GLN A 633 -12.87 2.61 18.22
N ILE A 634 -12.15 3.67 17.86
CA ILE A 634 -12.57 4.62 16.81
C ILE A 634 -12.71 3.90 15.46
N VAL A 635 -11.73 3.06 15.10
CA VAL A 635 -11.77 2.30 13.85
C VAL A 635 -12.96 1.35 13.80
N ARG A 636 -13.21 0.58 14.87
CA ARG A 636 -14.36 -0.33 14.97
C ARG A 636 -15.69 0.42 14.82
N ALA A 637 -15.86 1.52 15.55
CA ALA A 637 -17.08 2.32 15.49
C ALA A 637 -17.34 2.91 14.08
N LEU A 638 -16.29 3.25 13.31
CA LEU A 638 -16.42 3.67 11.92
C LEU A 638 -16.84 2.51 11.00
N LYS A 639 -16.27 1.32 11.19
CA LYS A 639 -16.62 0.11 10.44
C LYS A 639 -18.06 -0.32 10.69
N GLU A 640 -18.54 -0.28 11.93
CA GLU A 640 -19.93 -0.57 12.31
C GLU A 640 -20.93 0.41 11.66
N LYS A 641 -20.50 1.65 11.35
CA LYS A 641 -21.27 2.59 10.54
C LYS A 641 -21.25 2.29 9.04
N GLY A 642 -20.56 1.26 8.61
CA GLY A 642 -20.44 0.89 7.20
C GLY A 642 -19.41 1.73 6.42
N GLU A 643 -18.54 2.44 7.13
CA GLU A 643 -17.42 3.17 6.50
C GLU A 643 -16.28 2.20 6.15
N THR A 644 -15.61 2.48 5.04
CA THR A 644 -14.37 1.77 4.64
C THR A 644 -13.19 2.58 5.13
N VAL A 645 -12.49 2.06 6.13
CA VAL A 645 -11.50 2.82 6.90
C VAL A 645 -10.09 2.48 6.47
N ALA A 646 -9.29 3.50 6.14
CA ALA A 646 -7.84 3.39 6.08
C ALA A 646 -7.22 4.03 7.33
N VAL A 647 -6.22 3.38 7.90
CA VAL A 647 -5.51 3.87 9.09
C VAL A 647 -4.03 4.01 8.77
N THR A 648 -3.41 5.12 9.18
CA THR A 648 -1.95 5.25 9.16
C THR A 648 -1.38 5.16 10.56
N GLY A 649 -0.17 4.59 10.70
CA GLY A 649 0.55 4.52 11.96
C GLY A 649 2.03 4.24 11.76
N ASP A 650 2.84 4.60 12.76
CA ASP A 650 4.29 4.39 12.75
C ASP A 650 4.79 3.58 13.95
N GLY A 651 4.01 3.52 15.04
CA GLY A 651 4.39 2.91 16.30
C GLY A 651 3.76 1.54 16.59
N VAL A 652 4.27 0.89 17.63
CA VAL A 652 3.67 -0.33 18.21
C VAL A 652 2.23 -0.07 18.64
N ASN A 653 1.97 1.14 19.12
CA ASN A 653 0.67 1.60 19.60
C ASN A 653 -0.42 1.64 18.49
N ASP A 654 0.00 1.67 17.23
CA ASP A 654 -0.91 1.72 16.09
C ASP A 654 -1.24 0.34 15.52
N ALA A 655 -0.44 -0.67 15.84
CA ALA A 655 -0.56 -2.01 15.27
C ALA A 655 -1.98 -2.60 15.40
N PRO A 656 -2.68 -2.52 16.55
CA PRO A 656 -4.05 -3.02 16.66
C PRO A 656 -5.04 -2.31 15.74
N ALA A 657 -4.89 -1.00 15.57
CA ALA A 657 -5.74 -0.20 14.68
C ALA A 657 -5.43 -0.46 13.19
N LEU A 658 -4.14 -0.66 12.85
CA LEU A 658 -3.69 -1.03 11.49
C LEU A 658 -4.25 -2.39 11.06
N MET A 659 -4.25 -3.38 11.96
CA MET A 659 -4.80 -4.72 11.69
C MET A 659 -6.33 -4.72 11.58
N GLU A 660 -7.02 -3.88 12.34
CA GLU A 660 -8.47 -3.80 12.35
C GLU A 660 -9.05 -3.08 11.12
N ALA A 661 -8.32 -2.12 10.56
CA ALA A 661 -8.76 -1.33 9.40
C ALA A 661 -8.95 -2.21 8.15
N GLU A 662 -9.78 -1.74 7.19
CA GLU A 662 -9.83 -2.35 5.86
C GLU A 662 -8.52 -2.19 5.11
N VAL A 663 -7.77 -1.09 5.37
CA VAL A 663 -6.42 -0.88 4.84
C VAL A 663 -5.54 -0.26 5.92
N GLY A 664 -4.66 -1.07 6.51
CA GLY A 664 -3.59 -0.59 7.39
C GLY A 664 -2.40 -0.09 6.57
N ILE A 665 -1.87 1.09 6.90
CA ILE A 665 -0.78 1.74 6.17
C ILE A 665 0.29 2.17 7.15
N ALA A 666 1.47 1.55 7.07
CA ALA A 666 2.61 1.88 7.93
C ALA A 666 3.59 2.84 7.26
N MET A 667 4.33 3.56 8.09
CA MET A 667 5.49 4.36 7.67
C MET A 667 6.69 3.44 7.38
N GLY A 668 7.44 3.75 6.33
CA GLY A 668 8.55 2.91 5.87
C GLY A 668 9.88 3.26 6.51
N VAL A 669 10.16 4.56 6.70
CA VAL A 669 11.41 5.07 7.28
C VAL A 669 11.26 5.23 8.79
N GLY A 670 10.24 5.95 9.25
CA GLY A 670 10.00 6.22 10.67
C GLY A 670 9.22 5.13 11.40
N GLY A 671 8.59 4.20 10.67
CA GLY A 671 7.75 3.17 11.27
C GLY A 671 8.55 2.04 11.93
N THR A 672 8.03 1.53 13.04
CA THR A 672 8.55 0.32 13.69
C THR A 672 8.29 -0.93 12.84
N ASP A 673 9.08 -1.98 13.07
CA ASP A 673 8.87 -3.26 12.38
C ASP A 673 7.48 -3.84 12.64
N VAL A 674 6.97 -3.68 13.86
CA VAL A 674 5.61 -4.11 14.24
C VAL A 674 4.54 -3.41 13.42
N ALA A 675 4.64 -2.07 13.30
CA ALA A 675 3.71 -1.32 12.48
C ALA A 675 3.77 -1.75 11.01
N ARG A 676 5.00 -1.88 10.46
CA ARG A 676 5.19 -2.37 9.09
C ARG A 676 4.66 -3.78 8.86
N GLU A 677 4.78 -4.66 9.85
CA GLU A 677 4.29 -6.04 9.74
C GLU A 677 2.77 -6.12 9.81
N SER A 678 2.16 -5.35 10.70
CA SER A 678 0.71 -5.27 10.90
C SER A 678 -0.04 -4.62 9.74
N ALA A 679 0.65 -3.83 8.91
CA ALA A 679 0.05 -3.07 7.84
C ALA A 679 -0.08 -3.87 6.53
N ASP A 680 -1.08 -3.51 5.73
CA ASP A 680 -1.30 -4.01 4.36
C ASP A 680 -0.42 -3.30 3.33
N MET A 681 -0.06 -2.04 3.60
CA MET A 681 0.75 -1.19 2.75
C MET A 681 1.80 -0.44 3.56
N VAL A 682 2.90 -0.05 2.90
CA VAL A 682 3.99 0.72 3.50
C VAL A 682 4.30 1.94 2.63
N LEU A 683 4.36 3.12 3.24
CA LEU A 683 4.77 4.36 2.57
C LEU A 683 6.29 4.53 2.71
N LEU A 684 7.05 4.36 1.62
CA LEU A 684 8.52 4.43 1.66
C LEU A 684 9.07 5.82 1.98
N ASP A 685 8.27 6.87 1.83
CA ASP A 685 8.62 8.27 2.08
C ASP A 685 7.87 8.87 3.30
N ASP A 686 7.15 8.04 4.05
CA ASP A 686 6.32 8.42 5.19
C ASP A 686 5.35 9.58 4.88
N ASN A 687 4.88 9.69 3.65
CA ASN A 687 4.17 10.87 3.18
C ASN A 687 2.71 10.57 2.83
N PHE A 688 1.79 11.28 3.48
CA PHE A 688 0.35 11.21 3.21
C PHE A 688 -0.01 11.51 1.73
N VAL A 689 0.79 12.35 1.04
CA VAL A 689 0.58 12.63 -0.39
C VAL A 689 0.67 11.36 -1.22
N SER A 690 1.62 10.48 -0.91
CA SER A 690 1.79 9.18 -1.57
C SER A 690 0.59 8.26 -1.32
N MET A 691 -0.01 8.30 -0.12
CA MET A 691 -1.26 7.59 0.18
C MET A 691 -2.42 8.05 -0.73
N VAL A 692 -2.61 9.35 -0.90
CA VAL A 692 -3.66 9.92 -1.77
C VAL A 692 -3.44 9.52 -3.24
N GLU A 693 -2.18 9.52 -3.72
CA GLU A 693 -1.83 8.99 -5.04
C GLU A 693 -2.13 7.48 -5.15
N GLY A 694 -1.90 6.71 -4.08
CA GLY A 694 -2.30 5.31 -3.98
C GLY A 694 -3.80 5.09 -4.18
N VAL A 695 -4.63 5.88 -3.50
CA VAL A 695 -6.10 5.87 -3.66
C VAL A 695 -6.51 6.13 -5.11
N LYS A 696 -5.90 7.11 -5.74
CA LYS A 696 -6.14 7.46 -7.14
C LYS A 696 -5.83 6.30 -8.09
N LEU A 697 -4.73 5.58 -7.85
CA LEU A 697 -4.37 4.40 -8.62
C LEU A 697 -5.32 3.21 -8.35
N GLY A 698 -5.73 2.99 -7.11
CA GLY A 698 -6.71 1.95 -6.76
C GLY A 698 -8.08 2.18 -7.42
N ARG A 699 -8.56 3.44 -7.45
CA ARG A 699 -9.77 3.82 -8.18
C ARG A 699 -9.64 3.58 -9.69
N ALA A 700 -8.49 3.96 -10.27
CA ALA A 700 -8.23 3.77 -11.69
C ALA A 700 -8.20 2.29 -12.07
N MET A 701 -7.60 1.44 -11.23
CA MET A 701 -7.57 -0.01 -11.44
C MET A 701 -8.97 -0.58 -11.55
N PHE A 702 -9.88 -0.23 -10.65
CA PHE A 702 -11.26 -0.72 -10.70
C PHE A 702 -12.01 -0.21 -11.93
N ASP A 703 -11.88 1.08 -12.28
CA ASP A 703 -12.49 1.65 -13.49
C ASP A 703 -11.95 0.95 -14.75
N ASN A 704 -10.66 0.68 -14.82
CA ASN A 704 -10.02 -0.02 -15.92
C ASN A 704 -10.53 -1.47 -16.03
N LEU A 705 -10.65 -2.18 -14.91
CA LEU A 705 -11.24 -3.53 -14.90
C LEU A 705 -12.69 -3.54 -15.38
N LYS A 706 -13.49 -2.57 -14.95
CA LYS A 706 -14.87 -2.41 -15.41
C LYS A 706 -14.96 -2.14 -16.92
N ASN A 707 -14.04 -1.32 -17.43
CA ASN A 707 -13.96 -1.02 -18.86
C ASN A 707 -13.47 -2.23 -19.67
N PHE A 708 -12.53 -2.99 -19.14
CA PHE A 708 -12.11 -4.27 -19.70
C PHE A 708 -13.28 -5.25 -19.79
N VAL A 709 -14.03 -5.44 -18.70
CA VAL A 709 -15.21 -6.30 -18.67
C VAL A 709 -16.23 -5.87 -19.74
N TYR A 710 -16.54 -4.58 -19.80
CA TYR A 710 -17.42 -4.03 -20.82
C TYR A 710 -16.92 -4.35 -22.24
N TYR A 711 -15.64 -4.19 -22.49
CA TYR A 711 -15.01 -4.46 -23.79
C TYR A 711 -15.17 -5.92 -24.20
N VAL A 712 -14.83 -6.85 -23.30
CA VAL A 712 -14.92 -8.30 -23.55
C VAL A 712 -16.38 -8.74 -23.79
N PHE A 713 -17.32 -8.33 -22.95
CA PHE A 713 -18.72 -8.72 -23.15
C PHE A 713 -19.32 -8.17 -24.45
N THR A 714 -18.77 -7.07 -24.99
CA THR A 714 -19.25 -6.49 -26.25
C THR A 714 -18.98 -7.41 -27.44
N HIS A 715 -17.78 -8.01 -27.53
CA HIS A 715 -17.52 -8.95 -28.65
C HIS A 715 -18.28 -10.25 -28.49
N ASN A 716 -18.45 -10.79 -27.28
CA ASN A 716 -19.25 -11.98 -27.04
C ASN A 716 -20.68 -11.79 -27.56
N TRP A 717 -21.29 -10.61 -27.34
CA TRP A 717 -22.63 -10.32 -27.90
C TRP A 717 -22.60 -10.19 -29.42
N ALA A 718 -21.54 -9.60 -30.00
CA ALA A 718 -21.41 -9.50 -31.47
C ALA A 718 -21.28 -10.87 -32.13
N GLU A 719 -20.54 -11.79 -31.55
CA GLU A 719 -20.41 -13.18 -32.01
C GLU A 719 -21.74 -13.94 -31.88
N LEU A 720 -22.43 -13.76 -30.75
CA LEU A 720 -23.73 -14.40 -30.53
C LEU A 720 -24.76 -14.02 -31.60
N VAL A 721 -24.72 -12.77 -32.12
CA VAL A 721 -25.61 -12.36 -33.24
C VAL A 721 -25.42 -13.25 -34.46
N ALA A 722 -24.18 -13.62 -34.81
CA ALA A 722 -23.89 -14.49 -35.92
C ALA A 722 -24.52 -15.89 -35.74
N PHE A 723 -24.44 -16.47 -34.55
CA PHE A 723 -25.00 -17.78 -34.23
C PHE A 723 -26.53 -17.73 -34.15
N VAL A 724 -27.10 -16.66 -33.61
CA VAL A 724 -28.55 -16.44 -33.58
C VAL A 724 -29.12 -16.30 -35.01
N ALA A 725 -28.44 -15.58 -35.88
CA ALA A 725 -28.83 -15.40 -37.28
C ALA A 725 -28.83 -16.73 -38.05
N PHE A 726 -27.79 -17.57 -37.87
CA PHE A 726 -27.75 -18.91 -38.48
C PHE A 726 -28.99 -19.74 -38.15
N VAL A 727 -29.41 -19.73 -36.89
CA VAL A 727 -30.53 -20.55 -36.42
C VAL A 727 -31.89 -19.94 -36.76
N LEU A 728 -32.10 -18.63 -36.54
CA LEU A 728 -33.41 -17.99 -36.72
C LEU A 728 -33.72 -17.59 -38.15
N LEU A 729 -32.71 -17.15 -38.90
CA LEU A 729 -32.85 -16.67 -40.28
C LEU A 729 -32.53 -17.73 -41.32
N GLN A 730 -32.04 -18.92 -40.88
CA GLN A 730 -31.60 -20.02 -41.76
C GLN A 730 -30.60 -19.55 -42.82
N VAL A 731 -29.68 -18.70 -42.46
CA VAL A 731 -28.57 -18.23 -43.32
C VAL A 731 -27.38 -19.15 -43.14
N PRO A 732 -26.39 -19.17 -44.03
CA PRO A 732 -25.12 -19.90 -43.82
C PRO A 732 -24.47 -19.48 -42.54
N LEU A 733 -23.73 -20.37 -41.86
CA LEU A 733 -23.04 -20.08 -40.58
C LEU A 733 -22.06 -18.94 -40.79
N PRO A 734 -22.31 -17.73 -40.17
CA PRO A 734 -21.53 -16.54 -40.49
C PRO A 734 -20.19 -16.47 -39.81
N LEU A 735 -19.97 -17.24 -38.74
CA LEU A 735 -18.74 -17.24 -37.94
C LEU A 735 -18.40 -18.66 -37.50
N LEU A 736 -17.15 -19.04 -37.68
CA LEU A 736 -16.65 -20.36 -37.36
C LEU A 736 -15.96 -20.40 -35.98
N VAL A 737 -15.97 -21.54 -35.30
CA VAL A 737 -15.32 -21.74 -33.99
C VAL A 737 -13.86 -21.32 -34.00
N VAL A 738 -13.13 -21.70 -35.06
CA VAL A 738 -11.70 -21.30 -35.17
C VAL A 738 -11.52 -19.80 -35.31
N GLN A 739 -12.50 -19.10 -35.91
CA GLN A 739 -12.48 -17.63 -36.04
C GLN A 739 -12.82 -16.96 -34.70
N VAL A 740 -13.75 -17.50 -33.91
CA VAL A 740 -14.05 -17.08 -32.53
C VAL A 740 -12.76 -17.17 -31.67
N LEU A 741 -12.11 -18.34 -31.73
CA LEU A 741 -10.86 -18.54 -31.00
C LEU A 741 -9.72 -17.56 -31.45
N ALA A 742 -9.70 -17.22 -32.75
CA ALA A 742 -8.75 -16.23 -33.25
C ALA A 742 -9.04 -14.82 -32.71
N ILE A 743 -10.33 -14.46 -32.52
CA ILE A 743 -10.76 -13.20 -31.88
C ILE A 743 -10.32 -13.21 -30.42
N ASP A 744 -10.79 -14.16 -29.64
CA ASP A 744 -10.68 -14.16 -28.18
C ASP A 744 -9.23 -14.30 -27.69
N LEU A 745 -8.49 -15.28 -28.25
CA LEU A 745 -7.14 -15.60 -27.80
C LEU A 745 -6.04 -14.92 -28.62
N GLY A 746 -6.32 -14.60 -29.89
CA GLY A 746 -5.32 -14.05 -30.78
C GLY A 746 -5.29 -12.52 -30.79
N MET A 747 -6.44 -11.89 -30.91
CA MET A 747 -6.55 -10.47 -31.25
C MET A 747 -6.98 -9.59 -30.08
N ASP A 748 -7.96 -10.01 -29.27
CA ASP A 748 -8.54 -9.18 -28.18
C ASP A 748 -7.69 -9.12 -26.91
N VAL A 749 -6.74 -10.02 -26.74
CA VAL A 749 -5.82 -10.02 -25.60
C VAL A 749 -5.00 -8.73 -25.53
N PHE A 750 -4.46 -8.25 -26.64
CA PHE A 750 -3.56 -7.07 -26.65
C PHE A 750 -4.29 -5.76 -26.32
N PRO A 751 -5.47 -5.46 -26.90
CA PRO A 751 -6.29 -4.31 -26.48
C PRO A 751 -6.74 -4.42 -25.02
N SER A 752 -7.12 -5.62 -24.58
CA SER A 752 -7.51 -5.87 -23.18
C SER A 752 -6.40 -5.50 -22.19
N LEU A 753 -5.16 -5.93 -22.46
CA LEU A 753 -4.00 -5.56 -21.66
C LEU A 753 -3.73 -4.06 -21.68
N ALA A 754 -3.96 -3.39 -22.81
CA ALA A 754 -3.79 -1.95 -22.90
C ALA A 754 -4.83 -1.18 -22.07
N LEU A 755 -6.09 -1.68 -21.98
CA LEU A 755 -7.15 -1.09 -21.16
C LEU A 755 -6.85 -1.15 -19.66
N ILE A 756 -6.33 -2.25 -19.16
CA ILE A 756 -5.99 -2.36 -17.73
C ILE A 756 -4.82 -1.46 -17.32
N MET A 757 -4.02 -1.01 -18.28
CA MET A 757 -2.89 -0.09 -18.06
C MET A 757 -3.25 1.38 -18.31
N GLU A 758 -4.53 1.71 -18.52
CA GLU A 758 -4.94 3.09 -18.76
C GLU A 758 -4.69 3.97 -17.53
N PRO A 759 -4.05 5.15 -17.68
CA PRO A 759 -3.83 6.08 -16.59
C PRO A 759 -5.14 6.61 -15.99
N PRO A 760 -5.14 7.03 -14.69
CA PRO A 760 -6.33 7.56 -14.02
C PRO A 760 -7.05 8.63 -14.82
N GLU A 761 -8.40 8.58 -14.87
CA GLU A 761 -9.19 9.68 -15.47
C GLU A 761 -8.95 11.01 -14.72
N PRO A 762 -8.92 12.17 -15.41
CA PRO A 762 -8.64 13.45 -14.76
C PRO A 762 -9.59 13.83 -13.62
N ASN A 763 -10.83 13.35 -13.67
CA ASN A 763 -11.88 13.64 -12.67
C ASN A 763 -12.04 12.56 -11.60
N ILE A 764 -11.14 11.58 -11.52
CA ILE A 764 -11.27 10.41 -10.64
C ILE A 764 -11.33 10.80 -9.15
N MET A 765 -10.59 11.85 -8.76
CA MET A 765 -10.58 12.40 -7.39
C MET A 765 -11.65 13.48 -7.17
N ARG A 766 -12.63 13.61 -8.06
CA ARG A 766 -13.82 14.45 -7.90
C ARG A 766 -15.11 13.64 -7.80
N ARG A 767 -14.98 12.31 -7.78
CA ARG A 767 -16.08 11.37 -7.63
C ARG A 767 -16.12 10.85 -6.20
N PRO A 768 -17.31 10.60 -5.61
CA PRO A 768 -17.39 9.95 -4.31
C PRO A 768 -16.81 8.53 -4.37
N PRO A 769 -16.39 7.97 -3.21
CA PRO A 769 -15.94 6.59 -3.14
C PRO A 769 -17.03 5.62 -3.62
N ARG A 770 -16.61 4.52 -4.23
CA ARG A 770 -17.53 3.42 -4.55
C ARG A 770 -17.83 2.61 -3.28
N ARG A 771 -18.97 1.95 -3.26
CA ARG A 771 -19.27 0.97 -2.21
C ARG A 771 -18.43 -0.29 -2.46
N LEU A 772 -17.96 -0.93 -1.40
CA LEU A 772 -17.20 -2.19 -1.50
C LEU A 772 -18.00 -3.33 -2.16
N ASP A 773 -19.32 -3.35 -1.95
CA ASP A 773 -20.25 -4.32 -2.52
C ASP A 773 -20.65 -4.01 -3.97
N SER A 774 -20.10 -2.94 -4.57
CA SER A 774 -20.41 -2.58 -5.96
C SER A 774 -19.79 -3.58 -6.93
N ARG A 775 -20.65 -4.23 -7.73
CA ARG A 775 -20.23 -5.26 -8.67
C ARG A 775 -19.53 -4.68 -9.90
N LEU A 776 -18.54 -5.41 -10.42
CA LEU A 776 -17.87 -5.11 -11.69
C LEU A 776 -18.90 -5.14 -12.85
N ILE A 777 -19.76 -6.15 -12.85
CA ILE A 777 -20.85 -6.29 -13.82
C ILE A 777 -22.14 -5.80 -13.18
N GLY A 778 -22.44 -4.52 -13.36
CA GLY A 778 -23.75 -3.96 -13.10
C GLY A 778 -24.66 -4.06 -14.34
N SER A 779 -25.98 -3.98 -14.14
CA SER A 779 -26.98 -3.98 -15.23
C SER A 779 -26.67 -2.97 -16.34
N ASN A 780 -26.16 -1.79 -15.96
CA ASN A 780 -25.76 -0.75 -16.91
C ASN A 780 -24.58 -1.17 -17.80
N THR A 781 -23.60 -1.89 -17.25
CA THR A 781 -22.44 -2.38 -18.02
C THR A 781 -22.88 -3.46 -18.99
N LEU A 782 -23.75 -4.38 -18.53
CA LEU A 782 -24.30 -5.45 -19.34
C LEU A 782 -25.19 -4.93 -20.49
N LEU A 783 -26.08 -3.98 -20.19
CA LEU A 783 -26.95 -3.38 -21.20
C LEU A 783 -26.14 -2.59 -22.24
N ARG A 784 -25.09 -1.90 -21.79
CA ARG A 784 -24.17 -1.17 -22.65
C ARG A 784 -23.41 -2.11 -23.59
N SER A 785 -22.85 -3.22 -23.10
CA SER A 785 -22.15 -4.20 -23.93
C SER A 785 -23.12 -4.88 -24.92
N LEU A 786 -24.35 -5.17 -24.49
CA LEU A 786 -25.34 -5.81 -25.31
C LEU A 786 -25.73 -4.97 -26.55
N TYR A 787 -26.12 -3.69 -26.39
CA TYR A 787 -26.54 -2.90 -27.55
C TYR A 787 -25.38 -2.59 -28.51
N VAL A 788 -24.17 -2.36 -27.97
CA VAL A 788 -22.99 -2.12 -28.82
C VAL A 788 -22.60 -3.39 -29.56
N GLY A 789 -22.63 -4.57 -28.90
CA GLY A 789 -22.37 -5.85 -29.51
C GLY A 789 -23.38 -6.18 -30.61
N ILE A 790 -24.68 -5.93 -30.38
CA ILE A 790 -25.73 -6.09 -31.40
C ILE A 790 -25.46 -5.18 -32.61
N ILE A 791 -25.08 -3.92 -32.42
CA ILE A 791 -24.79 -2.99 -33.55
C ILE A 791 -23.61 -3.52 -34.36
N ILE A 792 -22.54 -3.97 -33.72
CA ILE A 792 -21.36 -4.55 -34.39
C ILE A 792 -21.77 -5.82 -35.13
N GLY A 793 -22.41 -6.79 -34.46
CA GLY A 793 -22.79 -8.07 -35.04
C GLY A 793 -23.77 -7.94 -36.21
N MET A 794 -24.76 -7.06 -36.09
CA MET A 794 -25.72 -6.80 -37.19
C MET A 794 -25.04 -6.12 -38.38
N GLY A 795 -24.14 -5.14 -38.15
CA GLY A 795 -23.38 -4.49 -39.21
C GLY A 795 -22.53 -5.50 -40.01
N CYS A 796 -21.86 -6.41 -39.30
CA CYS A 796 -21.08 -7.48 -39.92
C CYS A 796 -21.93 -8.47 -40.68
N LEU A 797 -23.07 -8.90 -40.09
CA LEU A 797 -24.00 -9.82 -40.71
C LEU A 797 -24.60 -9.28 -42.01
N VAL A 798 -25.05 -8.02 -42.02
CA VAL A 798 -25.61 -7.38 -43.20
C VAL A 798 -24.60 -7.37 -44.35
N TRP A 799 -23.33 -7.07 -44.09
CA TRP A 799 -22.29 -7.04 -45.10
C TRP A 799 -21.89 -8.46 -45.53
N ALA A 800 -21.91 -9.47 -44.67
CA ALA A 800 -21.68 -10.86 -45.01
C ALA A 800 -22.81 -11.41 -45.94
N LEU A 801 -24.08 -11.13 -45.62
CA LEU A 801 -25.22 -11.49 -46.46
C LEU A 801 -25.13 -10.84 -47.84
N HIS A 802 -24.78 -9.55 -47.91
CA HIS A 802 -24.53 -8.87 -49.16
C HIS A 802 -23.42 -9.53 -49.99
N THR A 803 -22.30 -9.90 -49.35
CA THR A 803 -21.17 -10.60 -49.97
C THR A 803 -21.59 -11.95 -50.55
N TRP A 804 -22.40 -12.73 -49.84
CA TRP A 804 -22.91 -14.01 -50.30
C TRP A 804 -23.92 -13.84 -51.44
N MET A 805 -24.82 -12.84 -51.38
CA MET A 805 -25.80 -12.56 -52.43
C MET A 805 -25.12 -12.19 -53.75
N ILE A 806 -24.08 -11.35 -53.76
CA ILE A 806 -23.27 -11.04 -54.95
C ILE A 806 -22.58 -12.31 -55.46
N GLY A 807 -22.18 -13.22 -54.60
CA GLY A 807 -21.60 -14.50 -54.99
C GLY A 807 -22.61 -15.58 -55.43
N GLY A 808 -23.92 -15.20 -55.63
CA GLY A 808 -24.94 -16.09 -56.15
C GLY A 808 -25.77 -16.86 -55.11
N TRP A 809 -25.57 -16.59 -53.79
CA TRP A 809 -26.44 -17.15 -52.76
C TRP A 809 -27.77 -16.40 -52.65
N SER A 810 -28.86 -17.15 -52.48
CA SER A 810 -30.19 -16.59 -52.32
C SER A 810 -30.73 -16.87 -50.90
N PHE A 811 -31.52 -15.94 -50.35
CA PHE A 811 -32.11 -16.06 -49.02
C PHE A 811 -32.97 -17.34 -48.92
N GLY A 812 -32.80 -18.09 -47.82
CA GLY A 812 -33.46 -19.41 -47.60
C GLY A 812 -32.62 -20.64 -47.99
N GLN A 813 -31.43 -20.44 -48.56
CA GLN A 813 -30.44 -21.50 -48.78
C GLN A 813 -29.50 -21.61 -47.57
N ALA A 814 -29.45 -22.80 -46.94
CA ALA A 814 -28.57 -23.01 -45.79
C ALA A 814 -27.06 -23.10 -46.12
N ILE A 815 -26.71 -23.28 -47.38
CA ILE A 815 -25.33 -23.49 -47.84
C ILE A 815 -25.02 -22.54 -49.03
N VAL A 816 -23.84 -21.94 -49.04
CA VAL A 816 -23.25 -21.23 -50.18
C VAL A 816 -22.55 -22.27 -51.05
N ALA A 817 -22.92 -22.33 -52.33
CA ALA A 817 -22.40 -23.34 -53.22
C ALA A 817 -20.89 -23.22 -53.50
N ASP A 818 -20.38 -22.00 -53.58
CA ASP A 818 -18.94 -21.72 -53.75
C ASP A 818 -18.21 -21.60 -52.41
N PRO A 819 -17.27 -22.50 -52.09
CA PRO A 819 -16.51 -22.46 -50.84
C PRO A 819 -15.70 -21.18 -50.68
N ILE A 820 -15.23 -20.51 -51.74
CA ILE A 820 -14.46 -19.26 -51.67
C ILE A 820 -15.38 -18.11 -51.29
N VAL A 821 -16.58 -18.05 -51.88
CA VAL A 821 -17.62 -17.06 -51.54
C VAL A 821 -18.07 -17.25 -50.10
N TYR A 822 -18.24 -18.49 -49.65
CA TYR A 822 -18.54 -18.78 -48.25
C TYR A 822 -17.45 -18.28 -47.30
N ALA A 823 -16.20 -18.65 -47.55
CA ALA A 823 -15.04 -18.21 -46.77
C ALA A 823 -14.91 -16.67 -46.76
N LYS A 824 -15.20 -15.99 -47.87
CA LYS A 824 -15.19 -14.52 -47.94
C LYS A 824 -16.23 -13.92 -46.98
N GLY A 825 -17.44 -14.42 -46.94
CA GLY A 825 -18.49 -13.92 -46.05
C GLY A 825 -18.17 -14.13 -44.56
N THR A 826 -17.63 -15.31 -44.21
CA THR A 826 -17.19 -15.57 -42.82
C THR A 826 -15.98 -14.67 -42.43
N THR A 827 -15.07 -14.39 -43.39
CA THR A 827 -13.97 -13.46 -43.18
C THR A 827 -14.47 -12.03 -42.97
N VAL A 828 -15.52 -11.61 -43.66
CA VAL A 828 -16.23 -10.34 -43.47
C VAL A 828 -16.71 -10.18 -42.05
N VAL A 829 -17.33 -11.21 -41.47
CA VAL A 829 -17.80 -11.20 -40.08
C VAL A 829 -16.61 -11.06 -39.11
N LEU A 830 -15.58 -11.88 -39.28
CA LEU A 830 -14.35 -11.83 -38.48
C LEU A 830 -13.72 -10.43 -38.49
N VAL A 831 -13.48 -9.87 -39.67
CA VAL A 831 -12.85 -8.52 -39.82
C VAL A 831 -13.78 -7.44 -39.30
N GLY A 832 -15.08 -7.55 -39.51
CA GLY A 832 -16.08 -6.58 -39.08
C GLY A 832 -16.21 -6.49 -37.55
N ILE A 833 -16.22 -7.64 -36.86
CA ILE A 833 -16.22 -7.69 -35.39
C ILE A 833 -14.97 -6.96 -34.89
N MET A 834 -13.78 -7.25 -35.42
CA MET A 834 -12.53 -6.64 -35.02
C MET A 834 -12.48 -5.14 -35.32
N ALA A 835 -13.03 -4.72 -36.47
CA ALA A 835 -13.13 -3.31 -36.82
C ALA A 835 -14.08 -2.55 -35.88
N GLY A 836 -15.24 -3.10 -35.57
CA GLY A 836 -16.18 -2.54 -34.59
C GLY A 836 -15.59 -2.46 -33.19
N GLN A 837 -14.85 -3.51 -32.79
CA GLN A 837 -14.13 -3.55 -31.53
C GLN A 837 -13.05 -2.48 -31.42
N LEU A 838 -12.42 -2.05 -32.50
CA LEU A 838 -11.49 -0.92 -32.46
C LEU A 838 -12.18 0.39 -32.00
N GLY A 839 -13.38 0.66 -32.49
CA GLY A 839 -14.20 1.81 -32.05
C GLY A 839 -14.61 1.69 -30.58
N ASN A 840 -15.04 0.48 -30.18
CA ASN A 840 -15.39 0.15 -28.81
C ASN A 840 -14.18 0.31 -27.88
N PHE A 841 -13.01 -0.17 -28.25
CA PHE A 841 -11.76 -0.04 -27.50
C PHE A 841 -11.39 1.42 -27.23
N LEU A 842 -11.44 2.28 -28.24
CA LEU A 842 -11.17 3.71 -28.09
C LEU A 842 -12.17 4.38 -27.15
N SER A 843 -13.45 3.98 -27.21
CA SER A 843 -14.49 4.49 -26.32
C SER A 843 -14.35 3.96 -24.91
N ALA A 844 -13.95 2.69 -24.74
CA ALA A 844 -13.83 2.02 -23.45
C ALA A 844 -12.72 2.58 -22.54
N ARG A 845 -11.80 3.41 -23.03
CA ARG A 845 -10.75 4.08 -22.25
C ARG A 845 -11.30 4.94 -21.12
N THR A 846 -12.55 5.40 -21.22
CA THR A 846 -13.20 6.22 -20.21
C THR A 846 -14.63 5.76 -19.97
N SER A 847 -15.06 5.89 -18.71
CA SER A 847 -16.44 5.60 -18.31
C SER A 847 -17.38 6.80 -18.51
N SER A 848 -16.90 8.01 -18.25
CA SER A 848 -17.74 9.25 -18.21
C SER A 848 -17.19 10.41 -19.04
N GLU A 849 -15.88 10.52 -19.20
CA GLU A 849 -15.25 11.56 -19.98
C GLU A 849 -15.27 11.23 -21.47
N SER A 850 -15.16 12.25 -22.34
CA SER A 850 -15.04 12.03 -23.79
C SER A 850 -13.68 11.43 -24.12
N ALA A 851 -13.67 10.39 -24.96
CA ALA A 851 -12.44 9.80 -25.47
C ALA A 851 -11.59 10.80 -26.27
N PHE A 852 -12.22 11.79 -26.93
CA PHE A 852 -11.54 12.84 -27.69
C PHE A 852 -10.78 13.87 -26.82
N ARG A 853 -11.12 13.97 -25.52
CA ARG A 853 -10.41 14.84 -24.58
C ARG A 853 -9.14 14.23 -24.00
N LEU A 854 -8.98 12.92 -24.15
CA LEU A 854 -7.78 12.22 -23.69
C LEU A 854 -6.67 12.33 -24.73
N ASN A 855 -5.48 12.68 -24.28
CA ASN A 855 -4.30 12.56 -25.13
C ASN A 855 -4.05 11.07 -25.47
N PRO A 856 -4.11 10.66 -26.76
CA PRO A 856 -3.90 9.26 -27.14
C PRO A 856 -2.48 8.76 -26.78
N LEU A 857 -1.47 9.64 -26.77
CA LEU A 857 -0.08 9.28 -26.41
C LEU A 857 0.13 9.00 -24.93
N ARG A 858 -0.85 9.27 -24.09
CA ARG A 858 -0.77 9.03 -22.64
C ARG A 858 -0.64 7.54 -22.30
N ASN A 859 -1.24 6.66 -23.10
CA ASN A 859 -1.09 5.21 -23.01
C ASN A 859 -0.41 4.67 -24.26
N ARG A 860 0.89 4.41 -24.20
CA ARG A 860 1.67 3.89 -25.34
C ARG A 860 1.27 2.45 -25.71
N TRP A 861 0.77 1.68 -24.76
CA TRP A 861 0.32 0.31 -24.98
C TRP A 861 -0.93 0.24 -25.85
N LEU A 862 -1.70 1.34 -25.91
CA LEU A 862 -2.85 1.48 -26.80
C LEU A 862 -2.45 1.23 -28.27
N PHE A 863 -1.40 1.92 -28.73
CA PHE A 863 -0.93 1.78 -30.12
C PHE A 863 -0.35 0.39 -30.39
N ALA A 864 0.38 -0.16 -29.41
CA ALA A 864 0.91 -1.51 -29.50
C ALA A 864 -0.20 -2.55 -29.60
N GLY A 865 -1.26 -2.39 -28.81
CA GLY A 865 -2.46 -3.26 -28.84
C GLY A 865 -3.18 -3.21 -30.18
N ILE A 866 -3.45 -2.01 -30.70
CA ILE A 866 -4.09 -1.82 -32.02
C ILE A 866 -3.22 -2.41 -33.13
N LEU A 867 -1.91 -2.12 -33.12
CA LEU A 867 -1.00 -2.62 -34.16
C LEU A 867 -0.92 -4.16 -34.15
N ALA A 868 -0.84 -4.76 -32.96
CA ALA A 868 -0.84 -6.21 -32.80
C ALA A 868 -2.15 -6.82 -33.31
N GLN A 869 -3.30 -6.28 -32.92
CA GLN A 869 -4.63 -6.75 -33.35
C GLN A 869 -4.76 -6.69 -34.89
N VAL A 870 -4.48 -5.54 -35.49
CA VAL A 870 -4.58 -5.35 -36.96
C VAL A 870 -3.53 -6.21 -37.68
N GLY A 871 -2.32 -6.31 -37.16
CA GLY A 871 -1.26 -7.13 -37.73
C GLY A 871 -1.61 -8.62 -37.77
N ILE A 872 -2.16 -9.17 -36.68
CA ILE A 872 -2.62 -10.57 -36.60
C ILE A 872 -3.79 -10.77 -37.57
N LEU A 873 -4.77 -9.86 -37.60
CA LEU A 873 -5.92 -9.93 -38.48
C LEU A 873 -5.51 -9.98 -39.96
N VAL A 874 -4.64 -9.05 -40.39
CA VAL A 874 -4.10 -9.02 -41.76
C VAL A 874 -3.33 -10.29 -42.08
N THR A 875 -2.55 -10.80 -41.13
CA THR A 875 -1.81 -12.06 -41.30
C THR A 875 -2.75 -13.25 -41.52
N ILE A 876 -3.81 -13.38 -40.71
CA ILE A 876 -4.80 -14.46 -40.85
C ILE A 876 -5.56 -14.37 -42.20
N VAL A 877 -5.85 -13.17 -42.71
CA VAL A 877 -6.62 -12.95 -43.93
C VAL A 877 -5.78 -13.16 -45.19
N TYR A 878 -4.49 -12.74 -45.18
CA TYR A 878 -3.71 -12.73 -46.43
C TYR A 878 -2.57 -13.74 -46.52
N VAL A 879 -2.15 -14.38 -45.44
CA VAL A 879 -1.10 -15.41 -45.51
C VAL A 879 -1.69 -16.74 -46.00
N PRO A 880 -1.30 -17.26 -47.18
CA PRO A 880 -1.91 -18.41 -47.80
C PRO A 880 -1.87 -19.68 -46.95
N PHE A 881 -0.84 -19.86 -46.12
CA PHE A 881 -0.71 -21.00 -45.21
C PHE A 881 -1.78 -20.99 -44.08
N LEU A 882 -2.20 -19.79 -43.63
CA LEU A 882 -3.17 -19.62 -42.54
C LEU A 882 -4.61 -19.64 -43.02
N GLN A 883 -4.87 -19.29 -44.29
CA GLN A 883 -6.22 -19.25 -44.84
C GLN A 883 -7.00 -20.57 -44.70
N PRO A 884 -6.43 -21.75 -45.05
CA PRO A 884 -7.14 -23.00 -44.82
C PRO A 884 -7.37 -23.30 -43.33
N LEU A 885 -6.47 -22.89 -42.46
CA LEU A 885 -6.53 -23.13 -41.02
C LEU A 885 -7.70 -22.33 -40.37
N PHE A 886 -7.81 -21.06 -40.71
CA PHE A 886 -8.84 -20.15 -40.18
C PHE A 886 -10.05 -20.04 -41.10
N ARG A 887 -10.04 -20.74 -42.25
CA ARG A 887 -11.07 -20.71 -43.30
C ARG A 887 -11.41 -19.26 -43.72
N THR A 888 -10.36 -18.48 -43.98
CA THR A 888 -10.44 -17.10 -44.43
C THR A 888 -10.17 -16.97 -45.94
N ALA A 889 -10.65 -15.87 -46.51
CA ALA A 889 -10.39 -15.52 -47.91
C ALA A 889 -9.98 -14.03 -47.99
N PRO A 890 -9.15 -13.65 -48.99
CA PRO A 890 -8.74 -12.24 -49.18
C PRO A 890 -9.97 -11.34 -49.43
N LEU A 891 -9.97 -10.17 -48.76
CA LEU A 891 -11.00 -9.15 -48.88
C LEU A 891 -10.55 -8.04 -49.81
N SER A 892 -11.48 -7.40 -50.50
CA SER A 892 -11.23 -6.22 -51.33
C SER A 892 -11.00 -4.98 -50.42
N LEU A 893 -10.35 -3.95 -50.98
CA LEU A 893 -10.18 -2.67 -50.28
C LEU A 893 -11.55 -2.06 -49.85
N MET A 894 -12.58 -2.26 -50.68
CA MET A 894 -13.94 -1.75 -50.40
C MET A 894 -14.52 -2.45 -49.16
N ASP A 895 -14.32 -3.78 -49.03
CA ASP A 895 -14.74 -4.54 -47.83
C ASP A 895 -14.09 -3.97 -46.54
N TRP A 896 -12.80 -3.72 -46.58
CA TRP A 896 -12.08 -3.11 -45.47
C TRP A 896 -12.63 -1.71 -45.09
N VAL A 897 -12.87 -0.84 -46.10
CA VAL A 897 -13.37 0.51 -45.87
C VAL A 897 -14.78 0.44 -45.22
N ILE A 898 -15.67 -0.41 -45.69
CA ILE A 898 -17.02 -0.55 -45.17
C ILE A 898 -16.98 -1.11 -43.76
N LEU A 899 -16.22 -2.18 -43.52
CA LEU A 899 -16.12 -2.79 -42.19
C LEU A 899 -15.47 -1.85 -41.16
N TYR A 900 -14.41 -1.15 -41.55
CA TYR A 900 -13.77 -0.18 -40.63
C TYR A 900 -14.60 1.09 -40.42
N SER A 901 -15.66 1.35 -41.19
CA SER A 901 -16.64 2.42 -40.88
C SER A 901 -17.47 2.11 -39.64
N LEU A 902 -17.51 0.85 -39.18
CA LEU A 902 -18.12 0.48 -37.89
C LEU A 902 -17.36 1.10 -36.71
N ALA A 903 -16.05 1.27 -36.80
CA ALA A 903 -15.26 1.84 -35.70
C ALA A 903 -15.68 3.27 -35.33
N PRO A 904 -15.70 4.26 -36.26
CA PRO A 904 -16.19 5.59 -35.95
C PRO A 904 -17.67 5.62 -35.59
N LEU A 905 -18.50 4.74 -36.14
CA LEU A 905 -19.92 4.62 -35.80
C LEU A 905 -20.11 4.25 -34.34
N VAL A 906 -19.45 3.19 -33.86
CA VAL A 906 -19.49 2.74 -32.48
C VAL A 906 -18.97 3.81 -31.54
N LEU A 907 -17.83 4.43 -31.90
CA LEU A 907 -17.25 5.52 -31.12
C LEU A 907 -18.23 6.69 -30.98
N LEU A 908 -18.87 7.11 -32.07
CA LEU A 908 -19.85 8.20 -32.09
C LEU A 908 -21.06 7.90 -31.19
N ILE A 909 -21.65 6.70 -31.29
CA ILE A 909 -22.79 6.29 -30.47
C ILE A 909 -22.42 6.36 -28.98
N GLU A 910 -21.26 5.85 -28.60
CA GLU A 910 -20.79 5.88 -27.24
C GLU A 910 -20.48 7.30 -26.75
N GLU A 911 -19.94 8.17 -27.58
CA GLU A 911 -19.69 9.56 -27.21
C GLU A 911 -21.00 10.35 -27.04
N ILE A 912 -22.04 10.08 -27.85
CA ILE A 912 -23.39 10.63 -27.68
C ILE A 912 -23.95 10.16 -26.33
N ARG A 913 -23.87 8.88 -25.98
CA ARG A 913 -24.29 8.35 -24.68
C ARG A 913 -23.59 9.07 -23.52
N LYS A 914 -22.26 9.21 -23.60
CA LYS A 914 -21.46 9.92 -22.57
C LYS A 914 -21.88 11.39 -22.44
N ALA A 915 -22.14 12.04 -23.57
CA ALA A 915 -22.60 13.44 -23.57
C ALA A 915 -23.97 13.56 -22.89
N LEU A 916 -24.92 12.69 -23.23
CA LEU A 916 -26.24 12.65 -22.60
C LEU A 916 -26.15 12.36 -21.09
N ALA A 917 -25.32 11.39 -20.68
CA ALA A 917 -25.12 11.06 -19.27
C ALA A 917 -24.51 12.24 -18.47
N ARG A 918 -23.61 13.02 -19.06
CA ARG A 918 -23.04 14.22 -18.43
C ARG A 918 -24.09 15.33 -18.27
N THR A 919 -24.91 15.56 -19.28
CA THR A 919 -25.98 16.59 -19.22
C THR A 919 -27.04 16.25 -18.18
N LEU A 920 -27.43 14.97 -18.08
CA LEU A 920 -28.38 14.50 -17.07
C LEU A 920 -27.83 14.66 -15.65
N LYS A 921 -26.57 14.22 -15.40
CA LYS A 921 -25.93 14.39 -14.10
C LYS A 921 -25.75 15.88 -13.73
N GLY A 922 -25.44 16.73 -14.68
CA GLY A 922 -25.32 18.18 -14.47
C GLY A 922 -26.65 18.84 -14.09
N ARG A 923 -27.79 18.32 -14.55
CA ARG A 923 -29.12 18.79 -14.16
C ARG A 923 -29.53 18.37 -12.75
N VAL A 924 -29.24 17.09 -12.41
CA VAL A 924 -29.55 16.55 -11.07
C VAL A 924 -28.66 17.19 -10.01
N GLY A 925 -27.38 17.44 -10.31
CA GLY A 925 -26.45 18.11 -9.37
C GLY A 925 -26.74 19.57 -9.09
N LYS A 926 -27.49 20.27 -9.98
CA LYS A 926 -27.96 21.63 -9.73
C LYS A 926 -29.25 21.70 -8.90
N GLN A 927 -29.97 20.59 -8.72
CA GLN A 927 -31.19 20.51 -7.91
C GLN A 927 -30.98 19.87 -6.53
N ALA A 928 -29.81 19.28 -6.27
CA ALA A 928 -29.49 18.73 -4.95
C ALA A 928 -28.90 19.81 -4.03
N VAL A 929 -29.76 20.48 -3.31
CA VAL A 929 -29.50 21.09 -1.99
C VAL A 929 -28.99 19.95 -1.08
N PRO A 930 -28.04 20.17 -0.19
CA PRO A 930 -27.47 19.10 0.64
C PRO A 930 -28.53 18.49 1.57
N VAL A 931 -29.15 17.43 1.13
CA VAL A 931 -30.02 16.59 1.96
C VAL A 931 -29.16 15.68 2.82
N ASN A 932 -29.35 15.80 4.11
CA ASN A 932 -28.76 14.98 5.17
C ASN A 932 -28.88 13.49 4.82
N ARG A 933 -27.76 12.79 4.63
CA ARG A 933 -27.68 11.39 4.14
C ARG A 933 -28.41 10.35 5.01
N SER A 934 -28.80 10.72 6.24
CA SER A 934 -29.54 9.83 7.17
C SER A 934 -31.00 9.53 6.77
N VAL A 935 -31.57 10.25 5.81
CA VAL A 935 -32.98 10.06 5.37
C VAL A 935 -33.08 9.28 4.06
N ALA A 936 -32.06 9.29 3.21
CA ALA A 936 -32.06 8.57 1.93
C ALA A 936 -31.98 7.04 2.06
N VAL A 937 -31.38 6.51 3.12
CA VAL A 937 -31.23 5.06 3.37
C VAL A 937 -32.57 4.40 3.75
N ARG A 938 -33.57 5.16 4.22
CA ARG A 938 -34.91 4.63 4.55
C ARG A 938 -35.89 4.55 3.39
N ALA A 939 -35.65 5.31 2.32
CA ALA A 939 -36.58 5.36 1.19
C ALA A 939 -36.30 4.27 0.13
N GLU A 940 -35.07 3.77 0.01
CA GLU A 940 -34.72 2.73 -0.97
C GLU A 940 -35.05 1.31 -0.51
N ASN A 941 -35.24 1.09 0.80
CA ASN A 941 -35.64 -0.22 1.35
C ASN A 941 -37.16 -0.45 1.38
N GLN A 942 -37.99 0.47 0.83
CA GLN A 942 -39.43 0.28 0.75
C GLN A 942 -39.96 0.11 -0.68
N CYS A 943 -39.08 0.03 -1.67
CA CYS A 943 -39.48 -0.26 -3.07
C CYS A 943 -38.56 -1.36 -3.66
N ILE A 944 -38.57 -2.54 -3.06
CA ILE A 944 -38.27 -3.85 -3.68
C ILE A 944 -39.24 -4.85 -3.09
#